data_0cfb07cefdba537d381246c4795b779d
#
_entry.id   0cfb07cefdba537d381246c4795b779d
#
_cell.length_a   1.000
_cell.length_b   1.000
_cell.length_c   1.000
_cell.angle_alpha   90.00
_cell.angle_beta   90.00
_cell.angle_gamma   90.00
#
_symmetry.space_group_name_H-M   'P 1'
#
loop_
_entity.id
_entity.type
_entity.pdbx_description
1 polymer ?
#
loop_
_entity_poly.entity_id
_entity_poly.type
_entity_poly.pdbx_seq_one_letter_code
_entity_poly.pdbx_strand_id
1 'polypeptide(L)'
;MNKILSQALKKAVSEYSPDNSELSKNKGPDLFSLSNDTELFQNEKGIIIKIDRSRDNKLTDFGKATLKDRYLGHNESFQDLFARVASSYADDNLHAQRIYNYISNLWFMPATPVLSNGGTKRGLPISCFLNEASDSLNGILDLWSENVWLAAKGGGIGSYWGNLRSIGEKIGKVGKTSGIIPFIKVMDSLTMAISQGSLRRGSAACYLPIEHPEIEEFIEMRRPTGGDPNRKALNLHHGVLVSDAFMRAVETDEQWALKSPADGTVQQTISARNLWIRLLTARMETGEPYIIYIDTVNRQIPQHHKLANLTVKTSNLCSEITLPTGIDKDGRDRTAVCCLSSLNLEKYDEWKDDAMMINDVMRFLDNVLTDFIERAPDQFADAKYSAARERSVGLGVMGFHSYLQKHSIPLESVMSKVWNKKIFKHIQEHVDQASKDLADERGPCPDAAEYGFNERFSNKTAIAPTASISIICGGASPGVEPVAANSYTHKTLSGSFNVRNRYLVELLEKHGKNNEDVWSGITTNQGSVSDLDFLTDHEKDVFKTAFELDQKWIIELSGDRTPHISQAQSINLFLAADVHKKELHKIHFDAWKKGLKSLYYCRSKSIQRAENVNDEKSTDILANVYKQKPTAAKDPEYEECLSCQ
;
A
#
# COMPACT_ATOMS: atom_id res chain seq x y z
N MET A 1 17.87 4.11 -40.55
CA MET A 1 17.68 3.31 -39.33
C MET A 1 16.39 2.48 -39.39
N ASN A 2 15.23 3.04 -39.71
CA ASN A 2 13.94 2.32 -39.74
C ASN A 2 13.85 1.12 -40.73
N LYS A 3 14.56 1.11 -41.87
CA LYS A 3 14.51 -0.02 -42.81
C LYS A 3 15.27 -1.26 -42.31
N ILE A 4 16.36 -1.07 -41.56
CA ILE A 4 17.20 -2.17 -41.04
C ILE A 4 16.48 -2.83 -39.83
N LEU A 5 15.86 -2.04 -38.98
CA LEU A 5 15.02 -2.53 -37.86
C LEU A 5 13.79 -3.31 -38.35
N SER A 6 13.14 -2.84 -39.42
CA SER A 6 12.01 -3.54 -40.05
C SER A 6 12.41 -4.89 -40.65
N GLN A 7 13.63 -4.99 -41.23
CA GLN A 7 14.13 -6.25 -41.76
C GLN A 7 14.56 -7.24 -40.68
N ALA A 8 15.14 -6.76 -39.56
CA ALA A 8 15.48 -7.59 -38.42
C ALA A 8 14.23 -8.19 -37.77
N LEU A 9 13.15 -7.41 -37.64
CA LEU A 9 11.87 -7.89 -37.11
C LEU A 9 11.20 -8.93 -38.02
N LYS A 10 11.24 -8.71 -39.36
CA LYS A 10 10.71 -9.70 -40.32
C LYS A 10 11.49 -11.01 -40.25
N LYS A 11 12.79 -10.96 -40.01
CA LYS A 11 13.65 -12.13 -39.88
C LYS A 11 13.38 -12.88 -38.56
N ALA A 12 13.25 -12.15 -37.42
CA ALA A 12 12.92 -12.74 -36.14
C ALA A 12 11.53 -13.41 -36.13
N VAL A 13 10.54 -12.80 -36.80
CA VAL A 13 9.18 -13.37 -36.93
C VAL A 13 9.16 -14.60 -37.85
N SER A 14 10.02 -14.67 -38.91
CA SER A 14 10.08 -15.83 -39.80
C SER A 14 10.85 -17.04 -39.25
N GLU A 15 11.76 -16.80 -38.29
CA GLU A 15 12.55 -17.86 -37.63
C GLU A 15 11.81 -18.54 -36.46
N TYR A 16 10.70 -17.95 -35.96
CA TYR A 16 9.90 -18.45 -34.86
C TYR A 16 8.44 -18.78 -35.24
N SER A 17 8.25 -19.43 -36.40
CA SER A 17 6.95 -20.03 -36.74
C SER A 17 7.02 -21.55 -36.53
N PRO A 18 6.66 -22.09 -35.37
CA PRO A 18 6.41 -23.52 -35.26
C PRO A 18 5.10 -23.82 -35.96
N ASP A 19 5.13 -24.80 -36.85
CA ASP A 19 3.98 -25.40 -37.50
C ASP A 19 3.10 -26.09 -36.44
N ASN A 20 2.04 -25.40 -35.97
CA ASN A 20 1.05 -25.95 -35.06
C ASN A 20 -0.34 -25.59 -35.57
N SER A 21 -0.92 -26.48 -36.35
CA SER A 21 -2.24 -26.40 -36.97
C SER A 21 -3.42 -26.62 -35.99
N GLU A 22 -3.21 -26.68 -34.67
CA GLU A 22 -4.27 -26.91 -33.68
C GLU A 22 -4.59 -25.72 -32.74
N LEU A 23 -3.85 -24.62 -32.80
CA LEU A 23 -4.08 -23.45 -31.92
C LEU A 23 -4.89 -22.30 -32.57
N SER A 24 -5.54 -22.54 -33.71
CA SER A 24 -6.18 -21.49 -34.51
C SER A 24 -7.63 -21.15 -34.12
N LYS A 25 -8.14 -21.54 -32.95
CA LYS A 25 -9.56 -21.31 -32.57
C LYS A 25 -9.81 -20.27 -31.48
N ASN A 26 -8.80 -19.66 -30.91
CA ASN A 26 -9.00 -18.50 -30.02
C ASN A 26 -8.24 -17.28 -30.60
N LYS A 27 -8.92 -16.53 -31.46
CA LYS A 27 -8.45 -15.22 -31.88
C LYS A 27 -8.59 -14.24 -30.70
N GLY A 28 -7.56 -14.15 -29.87
CA GLY A 28 -7.31 -12.95 -29.09
C GLY A 28 -7.06 -11.74 -30.03
N PRO A 29 -7.17 -10.50 -29.57
CA PRO A 29 -6.98 -9.33 -30.41
C PRO A 29 -5.62 -9.41 -31.09
N ASP A 30 -5.60 -9.18 -32.40
CA ASP A 30 -4.40 -9.25 -33.24
C ASP A 30 -3.32 -8.28 -32.67
N LEU A 31 -2.36 -8.85 -31.95
CA LEU A 31 -1.27 -8.13 -31.27
C LEU A 31 -0.38 -7.33 -32.25
N PHE A 32 -0.57 -7.48 -33.55
CA PHE A 32 0.29 -6.92 -34.58
C PHE A 32 -0.44 -6.05 -35.64
N SER A 33 -1.72 -5.72 -35.43
CA SER A 33 -2.37 -4.74 -36.30
C SER A 33 -1.75 -3.35 -36.07
N LEU A 34 -1.17 -2.76 -37.13
CA LEU A 34 -0.51 -1.47 -37.10
C LEU A 34 -1.55 -0.35 -37.23
N SER A 35 -1.70 0.50 -36.24
CA SER A 35 -2.22 1.86 -36.42
C SER A 35 -1.11 2.76 -36.95
N ASN A 36 -1.46 3.88 -37.61
CA ASN A 36 -0.48 4.83 -38.16
C ASN A 36 0.39 5.51 -37.07
N ASP A 37 0.03 5.35 -35.79
CA ASP A 37 0.70 5.94 -34.63
C ASP A 37 1.62 4.94 -33.88
N THR A 38 1.94 3.79 -34.49
CA THR A 38 2.79 2.76 -33.88
C THR A 38 4.28 3.04 -34.12
N GLU A 39 5.05 3.14 -33.04
CA GLU A 39 6.49 3.38 -33.03
C GLU A 39 7.21 2.21 -32.36
N LEU A 40 8.47 1.98 -32.71
CA LEU A 40 9.32 0.96 -32.07
C LEU A 40 10.16 1.59 -30.97
N PHE A 41 10.09 1.01 -29.79
CA PHE A 41 10.98 1.29 -28.66
C PHE A 41 11.96 0.12 -28.50
N GLN A 42 13.23 0.41 -28.25
CA GLN A 42 14.25 -0.59 -27.93
C GLN A 42 15.01 -0.16 -26.68
N ASN A 43 15.13 -1.05 -25.69
CA ASN A 43 15.93 -0.81 -24.49
C ASN A 43 17.41 -1.19 -24.69
N GLU A 44 18.26 -0.93 -23.68
CA GLU A 44 19.70 -1.26 -23.72
C GLU A 44 19.98 -2.77 -23.79
N LYS A 45 19.05 -3.62 -23.33
CA LYS A 45 19.15 -5.09 -23.40
C LYS A 45 18.74 -5.67 -24.77
N GLY A 46 18.33 -4.83 -25.71
CA GLY A 46 17.87 -5.23 -27.04
C GLY A 46 16.41 -5.67 -27.11
N ILE A 47 15.65 -5.56 -26.03
CA ILE A 47 14.20 -5.84 -26.03
C ILE A 47 13.48 -4.78 -26.86
N ILE A 48 12.66 -5.22 -27.80
CA ILE A 48 11.92 -4.37 -28.74
C ILE A 48 10.42 -4.50 -28.48
N ILE A 49 9.73 -3.36 -28.36
CA ILE A 49 8.27 -3.25 -28.20
C ILE A 49 7.70 -2.26 -29.19
N LYS A 50 6.45 -2.48 -29.59
CA LYS A 50 5.65 -1.51 -30.33
C LYS A 50 4.93 -0.60 -29.35
N ILE A 51 5.14 0.71 -29.50
CA ILE A 51 4.46 1.75 -28.71
C ILE A 51 3.27 2.27 -29.50
N ASP A 52 2.15 2.48 -28.83
CA ASP A 52 0.95 3.13 -29.32
C ASP A 52 0.74 4.46 -28.59
N ARG A 53 1.14 5.56 -29.22
CA ARG A 53 1.02 6.92 -28.68
C ARG A 53 -0.43 7.35 -28.45
N SER A 54 -1.39 6.78 -29.18
CA SER A 54 -2.81 7.11 -29.02
C SER A 54 -3.35 6.74 -27.63
N ARG A 55 -2.69 5.82 -26.92
CA ARG A 55 -3.05 5.41 -25.56
C ARG A 55 -2.86 6.52 -24.51
N ASP A 56 -2.16 7.59 -24.83
CA ASP A 56 -2.10 8.80 -24.00
C ASP A 56 -3.49 9.43 -23.78
N ASN A 57 -4.46 9.14 -24.68
CA ASN A 57 -5.86 9.56 -24.53
C ASN A 57 -6.62 8.84 -23.41
N LYS A 58 -6.07 7.72 -22.89
CA LYS A 58 -6.63 7.00 -21.72
C LYS A 58 -6.26 7.65 -20.40
N LEU A 59 -5.23 8.50 -20.40
CA LEU A 59 -4.75 9.22 -19.22
C LEU A 59 -5.56 10.50 -19.02
N THR A 60 -6.05 10.73 -17.81
CA THR A 60 -6.66 12.00 -17.42
C THR A 60 -5.60 13.10 -17.33
N ASP A 61 -5.99 14.38 -17.38
CA ASP A 61 -5.06 15.50 -17.22
C ASP A 61 -4.34 15.45 -15.86
N PHE A 62 -5.04 15.05 -14.82
CA PHE A 62 -4.46 14.84 -13.49
C PHE A 62 -3.46 13.66 -13.49
N GLY A 63 -3.78 12.54 -14.15
CA GLY A 63 -2.85 11.43 -14.35
C GLY A 63 -1.59 11.83 -15.11
N LYS A 64 -1.74 12.61 -16.20
CA LYS A 64 -0.62 13.17 -16.97
C LYS A 64 0.26 14.10 -16.14
N ALA A 65 -0.35 14.98 -15.34
CA ALA A 65 0.39 15.87 -14.45
C ALA A 65 1.17 15.07 -13.38
N THR A 66 0.52 14.08 -12.77
CA THR A 66 1.16 13.18 -11.78
C THR A 66 2.36 12.45 -12.37
N LEU A 67 2.24 11.92 -13.59
CA LEU A 67 3.34 11.26 -14.30
C LEU A 67 4.50 12.21 -14.57
N LYS A 68 4.22 13.45 -15.01
CA LYS A 68 5.24 14.48 -15.25
C LYS A 68 5.98 14.90 -13.98
N ASP A 69 5.26 15.07 -12.89
CA ASP A 69 5.84 15.58 -11.64
C ASP A 69 6.78 14.57 -10.96
N ARG A 70 6.53 13.26 -11.11
CA ARG A 70 7.16 12.25 -10.25
C ARG A 70 7.83 11.09 -10.96
N TYR A 71 7.45 10.76 -12.22
CA TYR A 71 7.80 9.48 -12.83
C TYR A 71 8.67 9.58 -14.08
N LEU A 72 8.43 10.60 -14.92
CA LEU A 72 9.14 10.73 -16.18
C LEU A 72 10.64 10.97 -16.00
N GLY A 73 11.42 10.36 -16.87
CA GLY A 73 12.81 10.70 -17.10
C GLY A 73 12.96 12.01 -17.90
N HIS A 74 14.20 12.47 -18.07
CA HIS A 74 14.48 13.61 -18.93
C HIS A 74 14.13 13.28 -20.40
N ASN A 75 13.28 14.11 -21.01
CA ASN A 75 12.77 13.91 -22.39
C ASN A 75 11.98 12.62 -22.62
N GLU A 76 11.41 12.03 -21.59
CA GLU A 76 10.60 10.83 -21.68
C GLU A 76 9.11 11.19 -21.83
N SER A 77 8.38 10.53 -22.73
CA SER A 77 6.93 10.61 -22.83
C SER A 77 6.25 9.53 -21.97
N PHE A 78 4.92 9.59 -21.84
CA PHE A 78 4.16 8.63 -21.04
C PHE A 78 4.32 7.20 -21.56
N GLN A 79 4.24 7.01 -22.88
CA GLN A 79 4.37 5.68 -23.46
C GLN A 79 5.81 5.18 -23.44
N ASP A 80 6.82 6.07 -23.52
CA ASP A 80 8.24 5.68 -23.35
C ASP A 80 8.50 5.20 -21.92
N LEU A 81 7.92 5.86 -20.90
CA LEU A 81 7.97 5.41 -19.51
C LEU A 81 7.42 3.98 -19.38
N PHE A 82 6.23 3.73 -19.92
CA PHE A 82 5.59 2.42 -19.83
C PHE A 82 6.39 1.35 -20.58
N ALA A 83 6.94 1.70 -21.73
CA ALA A 83 7.80 0.83 -22.53
C ALA A 83 9.13 0.53 -21.82
N ARG A 84 9.76 1.54 -21.22
CA ARG A 84 10.98 1.36 -20.43
C ARG A 84 10.78 0.38 -19.31
N VAL A 85 9.73 0.57 -18.50
CA VAL A 85 9.46 -0.30 -17.36
C VAL A 85 9.11 -1.72 -17.82
N ALA A 86 8.23 -1.87 -18.79
CA ALA A 86 7.84 -3.17 -19.33
C ALA A 86 9.04 -3.97 -19.87
N SER A 87 9.89 -3.33 -20.69
CA SER A 87 11.05 -3.98 -21.30
C SER A 87 12.19 -4.28 -20.32
N SER A 88 12.27 -3.54 -19.21
CA SER A 88 13.34 -3.73 -18.23
C SER A 88 13.22 -5.03 -17.43
N TYR A 89 11.99 -5.48 -17.23
CA TYR A 89 11.65 -6.62 -16.39
C TYR A 89 10.93 -7.73 -17.16
N ALA A 90 11.03 -7.74 -18.47
CA ALA A 90 10.52 -8.82 -19.30
C ALA A 90 11.61 -9.85 -19.63
N ASP A 91 11.20 -11.09 -19.89
CA ASP A 91 12.09 -12.17 -20.29
C ASP A 91 12.45 -12.08 -21.78
N ASP A 92 11.50 -11.64 -22.59
CA ASP A 92 11.62 -11.53 -24.05
C ASP A 92 10.74 -10.41 -24.62
N ASN A 93 10.78 -10.23 -25.95
CA ASN A 93 10.01 -9.21 -26.65
C ASN A 93 8.49 -9.41 -26.51
N LEU A 94 8.01 -10.66 -26.49
CA LEU A 94 6.58 -10.96 -26.41
C LEU A 94 6.05 -10.66 -25.01
N HIS A 95 6.77 -11.09 -23.96
CA HIS A 95 6.44 -10.75 -22.59
C HIS A 95 6.47 -9.23 -22.38
N ALA A 96 7.52 -8.54 -22.87
CA ALA A 96 7.62 -7.09 -22.81
C ALA A 96 6.43 -6.39 -23.48
N GLN A 97 6.01 -6.86 -24.66
CA GLN A 97 4.87 -6.31 -25.38
C GLN A 97 3.56 -6.49 -24.60
N ARG A 98 3.32 -7.66 -23.99
CA ARG A 98 2.13 -7.91 -23.17
C ARG A 98 2.12 -7.04 -21.93
N ILE A 99 3.22 -6.96 -21.17
CA ILE A 99 3.33 -6.06 -20.00
C ILE A 99 3.11 -4.59 -20.40
N TYR A 100 3.72 -4.12 -21.50
CA TYR A 100 3.45 -2.79 -22.02
C TYR A 100 1.95 -2.58 -22.31
N ASN A 101 1.31 -3.56 -22.95
CA ASN A 101 -0.12 -3.49 -23.22
C ASN A 101 -0.96 -3.42 -21.95
N TYR A 102 -0.63 -4.20 -20.91
CA TYR A 102 -1.35 -4.17 -19.63
C TYR A 102 -1.20 -2.81 -18.93
N ILE A 103 0.01 -2.26 -18.89
CA ILE A 103 0.26 -0.94 -18.27
C ILE A 103 -0.43 0.17 -19.08
N SER A 104 -0.24 0.22 -20.38
CA SER A 104 -0.74 1.30 -21.24
C SER A 104 -2.26 1.25 -21.45
N ASN A 105 -2.91 0.08 -21.25
CA ASN A 105 -4.37 -0.05 -21.18
C ASN A 105 -4.92 0.21 -19.76
N LEU A 106 -4.06 0.51 -18.78
CA LEU A 106 -4.41 0.76 -17.38
C LEU A 106 -5.05 -0.45 -16.68
N TRP A 107 -4.72 -1.67 -17.12
CA TRP A 107 -5.16 -2.92 -16.51
C TRP A 107 -4.31 -3.30 -15.30
N PHE A 108 -3.02 -2.97 -15.39
CA PHE A 108 -2.00 -3.21 -14.39
C PHE A 108 -1.14 -1.95 -14.23
N MET A 109 -0.77 -1.61 -13.00
CA MET A 109 0.15 -0.51 -12.75
C MET A 109 1.22 -0.95 -11.76
N PRO A 110 2.50 -0.88 -12.16
CA PRO A 110 3.62 -1.08 -11.25
C PRO A 110 3.60 -0.07 -10.10
N ALA A 111 4.06 -0.50 -8.91
CA ALA A 111 4.22 0.41 -7.78
C ALA A 111 5.16 1.57 -8.12
N THR A 112 5.01 2.70 -7.42
CA THR A 112 5.77 3.93 -7.69
C THR A 112 7.27 3.71 -7.85
N PRO A 113 8.02 2.96 -6.99
CA PRO A 113 9.44 2.75 -7.21
C PRO A 113 9.77 1.93 -8.45
N VAL A 114 8.94 0.95 -8.80
CA VAL A 114 9.11 0.17 -10.02
C VAL A 114 8.90 1.07 -11.24
N LEU A 115 7.83 1.88 -11.23
CA LEU A 115 7.48 2.75 -12.34
C LEU A 115 8.51 3.89 -12.52
N SER A 116 8.99 4.51 -11.43
CA SER A 116 9.94 5.63 -11.50
C SER A 116 11.39 5.19 -11.73
N ASN A 117 11.82 4.09 -11.11
CA ASN A 117 13.22 3.67 -11.08
C ASN A 117 13.54 2.51 -12.04
N GLY A 118 12.52 1.74 -12.46
CA GLY A 118 12.70 0.58 -13.32
C GLY A 118 13.39 0.94 -14.64
N GLY A 119 14.44 0.18 -14.99
CA GLY A 119 15.27 0.44 -16.16
C GLY A 119 16.14 1.70 -16.08
N THR A 120 16.31 2.28 -14.89
CA THR A 120 17.16 3.46 -14.68
C THR A 120 18.23 3.19 -13.60
N LYS A 121 19.21 4.10 -13.50
CA LYS A 121 20.19 4.13 -12.41
C LYS A 121 19.76 5.01 -11.23
N ARG A 122 18.52 5.52 -11.25
CA ARG A 122 18.02 6.54 -10.32
C ARG A 122 17.84 6.02 -8.90
N GLY A 123 17.40 4.76 -8.74
CA GLY A 123 17.12 4.14 -7.43
C GLY A 123 16.85 2.65 -7.54
N LEU A 124 16.35 2.06 -6.46
CA LEU A 124 15.94 0.66 -6.41
C LEU A 124 14.43 0.52 -6.68
N PRO A 125 13.97 -0.60 -7.23
CA PRO A 125 12.55 -0.79 -7.60
C PRO A 125 11.68 -1.29 -6.44
N ILE A 126 12.18 -1.24 -5.20
CA ILE A 126 11.49 -1.75 -4.00
C ILE A 126 10.98 -0.59 -3.14
N SER A 127 9.77 -0.75 -2.63
CA SER A 127 9.11 0.23 -1.78
C SER A 127 9.06 -0.11 -0.30
N CYS A 128 9.08 -1.39 0.08
CA CYS A 128 8.76 -1.81 1.43
C CYS A 128 9.87 -2.66 2.04
N PHE A 129 10.32 -2.25 3.24
CA PHE A 129 11.32 -2.93 4.06
C PHE A 129 10.82 -3.07 5.50
N LEU A 130 11.08 -4.23 6.10
CA LEU A 130 10.74 -4.53 7.48
C LEU A 130 11.98 -5.02 8.20
N ASN A 131 12.27 -4.45 9.37
CA ASN A 131 13.39 -4.85 10.20
C ASN A 131 13.07 -4.77 11.70
N GLU A 132 13.99 -5.14 12.55
CA GLU A 132 13.80 -5.11 13.99
C GLU A 132 15.06 -4.67 14.75
N ALA A 133 14.86 -3.97 15.87
CA ALA A 133 15.95 -3.63 16.76
C ALA A 133 16.28 -4.80 17.69
N SER A 134 17.56 -5.16 17.84
CA SER A 134 18.00 -6.09 18.89
C SER A 134 18.31 -5.33 20.19
N ASP A 135 18.17 -6.02 21.35
CA ASP A 135 18.31 -5.41 22.69
C ASP A 135 19.77 -5.17 23.06
N SER A 136 20.44 -4.34 22.26
CA SER A 136 21.80 -3.88 22.50
C SER A 136 22.03 -2.50 21.88
N LEU A 137 23.03 -1.77 22.37
CA LEU A 137 23.38 -0.48 21.75
C LEU A 137 23.81 -0.66 20.28
N ASN A 138 24.57 -1.72 19.97
CA ASN A 138 24.94 -2.01 18.59
C ASN A 138 23.71 -2.29 17.72
N GLY A 139 22.76 -3.12 18.19
CA GLY A 139 21.55 -3.41 17.41
C GLY A 139 20.67 -2.19 17.17
N ILE A 140 20.65 -1.22 18.09
CA ILE A 140 19.98 0.07 17.87
C ILE A 140 20.71 0.92 16.82
N LEU A 141 22.05 0.98 16.89
CA LEU A 141 22.87 1.70 15.93
C LEU A 141 22.79 1.09 14.54
N ASP A 142 22.80 -0.24 14.46
CA ASP A 142 22.67 -0.98 13.21
C ASP A 142 21.31 -0.71 12.56
N LEU A 143 20.21 -0.75 13.34
CA LEU A 143 18.87 -0.39 12.86
C LEU A 143 18.82 1.05 12.33
N TRP A 144 19.38 2.03 13.05
CA TRP A 144 19.42 3.42 12.59
C TRP A 144 20.22 3.55 11.29
N SER A 145 21.38 2.90 11.22
CA SER A 145 22.23 2.92 10.02
C SER A 145 21.51 2.31 8.82
N GLU A 146 20.89 1.16 8.98
CA GLU A 146 20.12 0.50 7.92
C GLU A 146 18.97 1.40 7.46
N ASN A 147 18.18 1.93 8.39
CA ASN A 147 17.03 2.79 8.08
C ASN A 147 17.43 4.07 7.32
N VAL A 148 18.59 4.66 7.62
CA VAL A 148 19.13 5.80 6.86
C VAL A 148 19.38 5.41 5.40
N TRP A 149 20.00 4.27 5.15
CA TRP A 149 20.25 3.80 3.79
C TRP A 149 18.98 3.43 3.05
N LEU A 150 18.04 2.75 3.70
CA LEU A 150 16.74 2.39 3.14
C LEU A 150 15.95 3.65 2.75
N ALA A 151 15.87 4.64 3.65
CA ALA A 151 15.21 5.91 3.40
C ALA A 151 15.88 6.70 2.26
N ALA A 152 17.21 6.73 2.20
CA ALA A 152 17.96 7.42 1.14
C ALA A 152 17.69 6.83 -0.27
N LYS A 153 17.25 5.57 -0.34
CA LYS A 153 16.87 4.91 -1.59
C LYS A 153 15.35 4.95 -1.85
N GLY A 154 14.58 5.65 -1.00
CA GLY A 154 13.14 5.86 -1.15
C GLY A 154 12.26 4.72 -0.65
N GLY A 155 12.82 3.83 0.19
CA GLY A 155 12.07 2.75 0.84
C GLY A 155 11.17 3.26 1.97
N GLY A 156 9.94 2.71 2.07
CA GLY A 156 9.10 2.80 3.25
C GLY A 156 9.50 1.72 4.25
N ILE A 157 9.63 2.08 5.52
CA ILE A 157 10.24 1.22 6.53
C ILE A 157 9.24 0.91 7.62
N GLY A 158 9.21 -0.35 8.08
CA GLY A 158 8.52 -0.74 9.29
C GLY A 158 9.48 -1.43 10.25
N SER A 159 9.72 -0.84 11.42
CA SER A 159 10.71 -1.34 12.39
C SER A 159 10.03 -1.85 13.66
N TYR A 160 10.37 -3.06 14.08
CA TYR A 160 9.92 -3.63 15.34
C TYR A 160 10.83 -3.20 16.49
N TRP A 161 10.24 -2.67 17.56
CA TRP A 161 10.94 -2.17 18.74
C TRP A 161 10.70 -3.00 20.00
N GLY A 162 9.90 -4.04 19.90
CA GLY A 162 9.44 -4.83 21.03
C GLY A 162 10.47 -5.80 21.63
N ASN A 163 11.67 -5.91 21.06
CA ASN A 163 12.75 -6.70 21.68
C ASN A 163 13.51 -5.90 22.75
N LEU A 164 13.41 -4.57 22.77
CA LEU A 164 14.19 -3.72 23.66
C LEU A 164 13.53 -3.66 25.04
N ARG A 165 14.38 -3.78 26.07
CA ARG A 165 13.96 -3.62 27.47
C ARG A 165 13.43 -2.22 27.75
N SER A 166 12.49 -2.13 28.69
CA SER A 166 11.79 -0.89 29.03
C SER A 166 12.60 0.02 29.96
N ILE A 167 12.12 1.24 30.12
CA ILE A 167 12.68 2.25 31.02
C ILE A 167 12.93 1.70 32.43
N GLY A 168 14.11 2.00 33.00
CA GLY A 168 14.47 1.63 34.36
C GLY A 168 15.03 0.21 34.51
N GLU A 169 14.98 -0.64 33.46
CA GLU A 169 15.60 -1.97 33.50
C GLU A 169 17.14 -1.88 33.50
N LYS A 170 17.80 -2.90 34.05
CA LYS A 170 19.26 -2.90 34.26
C LYS A 170 20.05 -2.99 32.96
N ILE A 171 21.06 -2.15 32.82
CA ILE A 171 22.10 -2.24 31.81
C ILE A 171 23.43 -2.59 32.50
N GLY A 172 23.97 -3.77 32.24
CA GLY A 172 25.20 -4.23 32.90
C GLY A 172 25.05 -4.27 34.42
N LYS A 173 26.11 -3.84 35.14
CA LYS A 173 26.18 -3.95 36.60
C LYS A 173 25.56 -2.76 37.36
N VAL A 174 25.52 -1.57 36.77
CA VAL A 174 25.17 -0.32 37.49
C VAL A 174 24.25 0.62 36.71
N GLY A 175 24.02 0.41 35.42
CA GLY A 175 23.20 1.27 34.58
C GLY A 175 21.72 0.90 34.58
N LYS A 176 20.88 1.86 34.17
CA LYS A 176 19.46 1.67 33.87
C LYS A 176 19.17 2.27 32.52
N THR A 177 18.32 1.61 31.72
CA THR A 177 17.89 2.12 30.41
C THR A 177 16.94 3.31 30.55
N SER A 178 17.00 4.24 29.61
CA SER A 178 16.03 5.35 29.43
C SER A 178 14.75 4.91 28.73
N GLY A 179 14.65 3.64 28.36
CA GLY A 179 13.51 3.08 27.63
C GLY A 179 13.61 3.26 26.12
N ILE A 180 12.54 2.85 25.40
CA ILE A 180 12.54 2.81 23.92
C ILE A 180 12.25 4.19 23.29
N ILE A 181 11.43 5.02 23.92
CA ILE A 181 10.95 6.28 23.33
C ILE A 181 12.07 7.25 22.91
N PRO A 182 13.13 7.46 23.73
CA PRO A 182 14.24 8.31 23.31
C PRO A 182 14.98 7.82 22.07
N PHE A 183 15.10 6.50 21.88
CA PHE A 183 15.72 5.91 20.68
C PHE A 183 14.82 6.06 19.46
N ILE A 184 13.49 5.89 19.61
CA ILE A 184 12.50 6.18 18.58
C ILE A 184 12.55 7.67 18.20
N LYS A 185 12.76 8.58 19.15
CA LYS A 185 12.91 10.03 18.87
C LYS A 185 14.11 10.34 17.99
N VAL A 186 15.24 9.65 18.17
CA VAL A 186 16.38 9.77 17.26
C VAL A 186 16.00 9.29 15.86
N MET A 187 15.30 8.17 15.74
CA MET A 187 14.79 7.65 14.47
C MET A 187 13.84 8.64 13.78
N ASP A 188 12.96 9.31 14.53
CA ASP A 188 12.08 10.36 14.06
C ASP A 188 12.86 11.49 13.36
N SER A 189 13.90 11.96 14.00
CA SER A 189 14.77 13.02 13.46
C SER A 189 15.60 12.55 12.24
N LEU A 190 16.12 11.32 12.27
CA LEU A 190 16.84 10.72 11.15
C LEU A 190 15.95 10.58 9.91
N THR A 191 14.72 10.11 10.09
CA THR A 191 13.74 9.94 9.01
C THR A 191 13.42 11.27 8.34
N MET A 192 13.28 12.34 9.12
CA MET A 192 13.06 13.69 8.59
C MET A 192 14.27 14.25 7.81
N ALA A 193 15.49 13.97 8.29
CA ALA A 193 16.71 14.48 7.69
C ALA A 193 17.01 13.85 6.33
N ILE A 194 16.54 12.62 6.11
CA ILE A 194 16.84 11.84 4.90
C ILE A 194 15.70 11.95 3.89
N SER A 195 16.05 12.28 2.65
CA SER A 195 15.11 12.31 1.53
C SER A 195 15.80 11.83 0.26
N GLN A 196 15.07 11.15 -0.61
CA GLN A 196 15.55 10.77 -1.93
C GLN A 196 15.47 11.99 -2.88
N GLY A 197 16.52 12.83 -2.89
CA GLY A 197 16.71 13.89 -3.88
C GLY A 197 15.50 14.77 -4.16
N SER A 198 14.78 15.26 -3.15
CA SER A 198 13.52 16.02 -3.23
C SER A 198 12.30 15.26 -3.80
N LEU A 199 12.45 14.05 -4.29
CA LEU A 199 11.35 13.26 -4.86
C LEU A 199 10.50 12.57 -3.78
N ARG A 200 11.13 12.06 -2.71
CA ARG A 200 10.47 11.39 -1.58
C ARG A 200 11.13 11.74 -0.27
N ARG A 201 10.33 12.09 0.74
CA ARG A 201 10.80 12.17 2.12
C ARG A 201 10.94 10.77 2.70
N GLY A 202 11.91 10.57 3.59
CA GLY A 202 11.99 9.35 4.37
C GLY A 202 10.70 9.18 5.19
N SER A 203 10.14 7.98 5.21
CA SER A 203 8.94 7.66 5.97
C SER A 203 9.12 6.30 6.62
N ALA A 204 8.83 6.21 7.92
CA ALA A 204 8.95 4.98 8.67
C ALA A 204 7.83 4.84 9.70
N ALA A 205 7.52 3.58 10.02
CA ALA A 205 6.60 3.21 11.10
C ALA A 205 7.33 2.38 12.15
N CYS A 206 7.01 2.62 13.42
CA CYS A 206 7.50 1.84 14.56
C CYS A 206 6.39 0.93 15.06
N TYR A 207 6.73 -0.31 15.40
CA TYR A 207 5.78 -1.30 15.88
C TYR A 207 6.16 -1.81 17.27
N LEU A 208 5.14 -1.91 18.14
CA LEU A 208 5.32 -2.37 19.52
C LEU A 208 4.22 -3.36 19.92
N PRO A 209 4.54 -4.46 20.63
CA PRO A 209 3.52 -5.38 21.12
C PRO A 209 2.76 -4.78 22.32
N ILE A 210 1.47 -5.12 22.41
CA ILE A 210 0.55 -4.59 23.43
C ILE A 210 0.92 -4.94 24.87
N GLU A 211 1.76 -5.94 25.06
CA GLU A 211 2.27 -6.37 26.36
C GLU A 211 3.57 -5.63 26.79
N HIS A 212 4.14 -4.79 25.94
CA HIS A 212 5.38 -4.08 26.29
C HIS A 212 5.15 -3.06 27.41
N PRO A 213 6.07 -2.93 28.42
CA PRO A 213 5.85 -2.03 29.55
C PRO A 213 5.69 -0.53 29.19
N GLU A 214 6.25 -0.07 28.08
CA GLU A 214 6.12 1.32 27.62
C GLU A 214 4.95 1.52 26.61
N ILE A 215 4.03 0.58 26.51
CA ILE A 215 2.96 0.63 25.51
C ILE A 215 2.05 1.86 25.68
N GLU A 216 1.76 2.29 26.90
CA GLU A 216 0.89 3.44 27.13
C GLU A 216 1.51 4.74 26.60
N GLU A 217 2.81 4.93 26.81
CA GLU A 217 3.54 6.08 26.30
C GLU A 217 3.71 6.01 24.76
N PHE A 218 3.99 4.81 24.24
CA PHE A 218 4.09 4.58 22.80
C PHE A 218 2.78 4.92 22.06
N ILE A 219 1.63 4.55 22.59
CA ILE A 219 0.32 4.91 22.00
C ILE A 219 0.15 6.43 21.88
N GLU A 220 0.71 7.18 22.84
CA GLU A 220 0.54 8.64 22.90
C GLU A 220 1.70 9.45 22.31
N MET A 221 2.73 8.79 21.78
CA MET A 221 3.94 9.50 21.33
C MET A 221 3.69 10.48 20.16
N ARG A 222 2.61 10.28 19.39
CA ARG A 222 2.22 11.19 18.28
C ARG A 222 1.26 12.30 18.70
N ARG A 223 0.77 12.34 19.92
CA ARG A 223 -0.03 13.46 20.41
C ARG A 223 0.83 14.72 20.52
N PRO A 224 0.50 15.81 19.81
CA PRO A 224 1.34 17.00 19.79
C PRO A 224 1.30 17.80 21.10
N THR A 225 0.28 17.58 21.91
CA THR A 225 0.04 18.31 23.18
C THR A 225 0.27 17.42 24.39
N GLY A 226 0.75 18.01 25.49
CA GLY A 226 0.97 17.33 26.77
C GLY A 226 2.24 16.48 26.81
N GLY A 227 2.77 16.22 28.00
CA GLY A 227 3.96 15.40 28.26
C GLY A 227 5.28 16.08 27.89
N ASP A 228 6.37 15.30 28.02
CA ASP A 228 7.72 15.75 27.66
C ASP A 228 7.94 15.72 26.14
N PRO A 229 8.28 16.87 25.51
CA PRO A 229 8.56 16.93 24.06
C PRO A 229 9.69 15.99 23.61
N ASN A 230 10.64 15.68 24.48
CA ASN A 230 11.74 14.75 24.18
C ASN A 230 11.29 13.30 24.08
N ARG A 231 10.07 13.01 24.54
CA ARG A 231 9.46 11.68 24.47
C ARG A 231 8.29 11.64 23.48
N LYS A 232 8.31 12.52 22.46
CA LYS A 232 7.35 12.57 21.35
C LYS A 232 8.06 12.30 20.03
N ALA A 233 7.39 11.56 19.13
CA ALA A 233 7.83 11.28 17.78
C ALA A 233 6.69 11.61 16.81
N LEU A 234 6.67 12.84 16.29
CA LEU A 234 5.51 13.38 15.56
C LEU A 234 5.56 13.08 14.05
N ASN A 235 6.73 12.67 13.53
CA ASN A 235 6.95 12.43 12.11
C ASN A 235 6.98 10.93 11.73
N LEU A 236 7.22 10.06 12.71
CA LEU A 236 7.10 8.63 12.53
C LEU A 236 5.65 8.19 12.67
N HIS A 237 5.28 7.22 11.86
CA HIS A 237 4.06 6.45 12.07
C HIS A 237 4.27 5.37 13.11
N HIS A 238 3.20 4.84 13.69
CA HIS A 238 3.32 3.77 14.67
C HIS A 238 2.14 2.80 14.62
N GLY A 239 2.42 1.56 14.98
CA GLY A 239 1.42 0.48 15.04
C GLY A 239 1.58 -0.36 16.30
N VAL A 240 0.47 -0.89 16.77
CA VAL A 240 0.41 -1.77 17.94
C VAL A 240 0.08 -3.18 17.50
N LEU A 241 0.88 -4.14 17.94
CA LEU A 241 0.65 -5.56 17.71
C LEU A 241 -0.26 -6.09 18.81
N VAL A 242 -1.47 -6.50 18.43
CA VAL A 242 -2.52 -6.92 19.36
C VAL A 242 -2.67 -8.44 19.30
N SER A 243 -2.50 -9.12 20.43
CA SER A 243 -2.66 -10.57 20.54
C SER A 243 -4.11 -10.99 20.76
N ASP A 244 -4.43 -12.24 20.40
CA ASP A 244 -5.74 -12.83 20.71
C ASP A 244 -5.99 -12.91 22.22
N ALA A 245 -4.93 -13.14 23.01
CA ALA A 245 -5.01 -13.16 24.46
C ALA A 245 -5.44 -11.80 25.01
N PHE A 246 -4.87 -10.71 24.51
CA PHE A 246 -5.27 -9.36 24.87
C PHE A 246 -6.74 -9.08 24.49
N MET A 247 -7.14 -9.44 23.27
CA MET A 247 -8.53 -9.20 22.83
C MET A 247 -9.54 -9.99 23.66
N ARG A 248 -9.20 -11.19 24.10
CA ARG A 248 -10.03 -11.95 25.06
C ARG A 248 -10.08 -11.28 26.44
N ALA A 249 -8.94 -10.79 26.94
CA ALA A 249 -8.91 -10.03 28.20
C ALA A 249 -9.75 -8.74 28.14
N VAL A 250 -9.80 -8.08 26.98
CA VAL A 250 -10.70 -6.93 26.73
C VAL A 250 -12.18 -7.38 26.78
N GLU A 251 -12.51 -8.52 26.17
CA GLU A 251 -13.88 -9.07 26.12
C GLU A 251 -14.37 -9.41 27.53
N THR A 252 -13.54 -10.07 28.34
CA THR A 252 -13.87 -10.54 29.68
C THR A 252 -13.58 -9.53 30.80
N ASP A 253 -13.08 -8.33 30.48
CA ASP A 253 -12.70 -7.26 31.41
C ASP A 253 -11.63 -7.67 32.43
N GLU A 254 -10.64 -8.39 31.94
CA GLU A 254 -9.54 -8.89 32.77
C GLU A 254 -8.38 -7.88 32.89
N GLN A 255 -7.48 -8.19 33.85
CA GLN A 255 -6.21 -7.50 33.97
C GLN A 255 -5.23 -7.97 32.89
N TRP A 256 -4.36 -7.07 32.45
CA TRP A 256 -3.33 -7.33 31.44
C TRP A 256 -1.93 -7.08 32.02
N ALA A 257 -1.07 -8.08 31.92
CA ALA A 257 0.30 -7.99 32.42
C ALA A 257 1.21 -7.38 31.35
N LEU A 258 1.88 -6.29 31.68
CA LEU A 258 2.97 -5.70 30.91
C LEU A 258 4.28 -6.38 31.31
N LYS A 259 4.98 -6.95 30.33
CA LYS A 259 6.12 -7.85 30.55
C LYS A 259 7.39 -7.32 29.93
N SER A 260 8.50 -7.41 30.67
CA SER A 260 9.84 -7.18 30.12
C SER A 260 10.10 -8.11 28.93
N PRO A 261 10.53 -7.60 27.76
CA PRO A 261 10.94 -8.47 26.66
C PRO A 261 12.27 -9.20 26.96
N ALA A 262 13.06 -8.74 27.92
CA ALA A 262 14.35 -9.32 28.25
C ALA A 262 14.24 -10.67 28.99
N ASP A 263 13.30 -10.81 29.90
CA ASP A 263 13.16 -12.00 30.77
C ASP A 263 11.71 -12.45 31.03
N GLY A 264 10.72 -11.77 30.47
CA GLY A 264 9.31 -12.08 30.63
C GLY A 264 8.72 -11.69 31.99
N THR A 265 9.47 -10.99 32.86
CA THR A 265 8.98 -10.57 34.17
C THR A 265 7.85 -9.54 34.02
N VAL A 266 6.80 -9.70 34.84
CA VAL A 266 5.70 -8.75 34.90
C VAL A 266 6.17 -7.49 35.63
N GLN A 267 6.18 -6.36 34.92
CA GLN A 267 6.56 -5.07 35.50
C GLN A 267 5.36 -4.29 36.01
N GLN A 268 4.22 -4.43 35.34
CA GLN A 268 2.99 -3.75 35.68
C GLN A 268 1.79 -4.60 35.27
N THR A 269 0.69 -4.44 35.99
CA THR A 269 -0.61 -5.03 35.62
C THR A 269 -1.65 -3.92 35.53
N ILE A 270 -2.36 -3.84 34.40
CA ILE A 270 -3.34 -2.79 34.10
C ILE A 270 -4.64 -3.40 33.57
N SER A 271 -5.74 -2.65 33.55
CA SER A 271 -6.97 -3.11 32.90
C SER A 271 -6.80 -3.21 31.38
N ALA A 272 -7.05 -4.40 30.82
CA ALA A 272 -7.02 -4.61 29.36
C ALA A 272 -8.02 -3.68 28.65
N ARG A 273 -9.22 -3.52 29.21
CA ARG A 273 -10.27 -2.66 28.65
C ARG A 273 -9.86 -1.19 28.64
N ASN A 274 -9.22 -0.69 29.71
CA ASN A 274 -8.76 0.69 29.77
C ASN A 274 -7.63 0.95 28.75
N LEU A 275 -6.68 0.02 28.61
CA LEU A 275 -5.63 0.12 27.60
C LEU A 275 -6.22 0.12 26.17
N TRP A 276 -7.22 -0.74 25.91
CA TRP A 276 -7.91 -0.78 24.64
C TRP A 276 -8.64 0.53 24.32
N ILE A 277 -9.38 1.10 25.30
CA ILE A 277 -10.05 2.40 25.13
C ILE A 277 -9.03 3.51 24.85
N ARG A 278 -7.88 3.51 25.54
CA ARG A 278 -6.79 4.46 25.32
C ARG A 278 -6.24 4.37 23.90
N LEU A 279 -6.00 3.15 23.41
CA LEU A 279 -5.58 2.89 22.04
C LEU A 279 -6.58 3.44 21.01
N LEU A 280 -7.87 3.12 21.18
CA LEU A 280 -8.91 3.59 20.27
C LEU A 280 -9.09 5.12 20.32
N THR A 281 -8.94 5.73 21.49
CA THR A 281 -9.00 7.19 21.64
C THR A 281 -7.86 7.86 20.88
N ALA A 282 -6.62 7.34 21.02
CA ALA A 282 -5.49 7.85 20.26
C ALA A 282 -5.71 7.74 18.74
N ARG A 283 -6.28 6.61 18.28
CA ARG A 283 -6.63 6.41 16.86
C ARG A 283 -7.64 7.44 16.36
N MET A 284 -8.64 7.77 17.15
CA MET A 284 -9.62 8.81 16.77
C MET A 284 -9.01 10.21 16.68
N GLU A 285 -8.12 10.55 17.63
CA GLU A 285 -7.53 11.88 17.73
C GLU A 285 -6.43 12.14 16.69
N THR A 286 -5.63 11.12 16.37
CA THR A 286 -4.43 11.26 15.53
C THR A 286 -4.50 10.47 14.20
N GLY A 287 -5.47 9.58 14.04
CA GLY A 287 -5.53 8.60 12.94
C GLY A 287 -4.75 7.33 13.21
N GLU A 288 -3.90 7.30 14.24
CA GLU A 288 -2.97 6.24 14.62
C GLU A 288 -3.03 5.93 16.11
N PRO A 289 -2.42 4.84 16.61
CA PRO A 289 -1.59 3.85 15.91
C PRO A 289 -2.38 2.90 15.00
N TYR A 290 -1.68 2.27 14.04
CA TYR A 290 -2.21 1.13 13.29
C TYR A 290 -2.44 -0.04 14.24
N ILE A 291 -3.29 -0.99 13.86
CA ILE A 291 -3.48 -2.22 14.62
C ILE A 291 -3.09 -3.40 13.74
N ILE A 292 -2.25 -4.28 14.27
CA ILE A 292 -1.92 -5.57 13.66
C ILE A 292 -2.41 -6.67 14.60
N TYR A 293 -3.32 -7.51 14.15
CA TYR A 293 -3.77 -8.69 14.87
C TYR A 293 -2.76 -9.81 14.67
N ILE A 294 -1.70 -9.78 15.47
CA ILE A 294 -0.45 -10.51 15.22
C ILE A 294 -0.64 -12.03 15.22
N ASP A 295 -1.52 -12.56 16.07
CA ASP A 295 -1.79 -14.00 16.08
C ASP A 295 -2.54 -14.44 14.82
N THR A 296 -3.44 -13.60 14.30
CA THR A 296 -4.12 -13.85 13.02
C THR A 296 -3.11 -13.86 11.87
N VAL A 297 -2.17 -12.92 11.86
CA VAL A 297 -1.07 -12.89 10.88
C VAL A 297 -0.29 -14.20 10.95
N ASN A 298 0.23 -14.57 12.11
CA ASN A 298 1.11 -15.73 12.28
C ASN A 298 0.39 -17.07 12.06
N ARG A 299 -0.93 -17.15 12.26
CA ARG A 299 -1.72 -18.33 11.86
C ARG A 299 -1.77 -18.53 10.35
N GLN A 300 -1.64 -17.45 9.56
CA GLN A 300 -1.84 -17.47 8.11
C GLN A 300 -0.54 -17.31 7.31
N ILE A 301 0.63 -17.28 7.94
CA ILE A 301 1.91 -17.30 7.21
C ILE A 301 2.10 -18.63 6.45
N PRO A 302 2.94 -18.65 5.40
CA PRO A 302 3.23 -19.86 4.64
C PRO A 302 3.67 -21.03 5.51
N GLN A 303 3.29 -22.25 5.13
CA GLN A 303 3.59 -23.44 5.93
C GLN A 303 5.11 -23.68 6.09
N HIS A 304 5.90 -23.42 5.05
CA HIS A 304 7.36 -23.53 5.13
C HIS A 304 7.97 -22.50 6.10
N HIS A 305 7.41 -21.30 6.24
CA HIS A 305 7.82 -20.35 7.27
C HIS A 305 7.54 -20.87 8.69
N LYS A 306 6.37 -21.51 8.89
CA LYS A 306 6.05 -22.15 10.20
C LYS A 306 7.03 -23.26 10.52
N LEU A 307 7.37 -24.12 9.54
CA LEU A 307 8.35 -25.20 9.72
C LEU A 307 9.77 -24.68 9.98
N ALA A 308 10.11 -23.51 9.41
CA ALA A 308 11.35 -22.82 9.66
C ALA A 308 11.38 -22.03 11.00
N ASN A 309 10.31 -22.06 11.79
CA ASN A 309 10.10 -21.24 12.99
C ASN A 309 10.25 -19.72 12.75
N LEU A 310 9.95 -19.27 11.55
CA LEU A 310 9.90 -17.85 11.24
C LEU A 310 8.58 -17.27 11.74
N THR A 311 8.65 -16.07 12.32
CA THR A 311 7.46 -15.35 12.83
C THR A 311 7.45 -13.92 12.34
N VAL A 312 6.27 -13.42 12.07
CA VAL A 312 6.05 -12.00 11.77
C VAL A 312 5.90 -11.25 13.08
N LYS A 313 6.67 -10.17 13.24
CA LYS A 313 6.69 -9.30 14.42
C LYS A 313 6.40 -7.83 14.08
N THR A 314 6.31 -7.50 12.80
CA THR A 314 6.15 -6.11 12.35
C THR A 314 5.35 -6.06 11.05
N SER A 315 5.12 -4.86 10.55
CA SER A 315 4.57 -4.60 9.23
C SER A 315 5.32 -3.44 8.58
N ASN A 316 5.04 -3.16 7.32
CA ASN A 316 5.58 -2.00 6.63
C ASN A 316 4.88 -0.69 7.05
N LEU A 317 5.23 0.39 6.38
CA LEU A 317 4.68 1.73 6.61
C LEU A 317 3.14 1.80 6.46
N CYS A 318 2.54 1.00 5.57
CA CYS A 318 1.10 1.03 5.27
C CYS A 318 0.34 -0.21 5.78
N SER A 319 0.96 -1.05 6.59
CA SER A 319 0.36 -2.19 7.31
C SER A 319 -0.16 -3.36 6.45
N GLU A 320 0.17 -3.43 5.16
CA GLU A 320 -0.24 -4.55 4.29
C GLU A 320 0.79 -5.67 4.18
N ILE A 321 2.06 -5.43 4.54
CA ILE A 321 3.13 -6.41 4.43
C ILE A 321 3.33 -7.13 5.76
N THR A 322 3.29 -8.46 5.71
CA THR A 322 3.42 -9.33 6.88
C THR A 322 4.46 -10.41 6.59
N LEU A 323 5.73 -10.03 6.71
CA LEU A 323 6.90 -10.87 6.43
C LEU A 323 7.76 -11.04 7.70
N PRO A 324 8.48 -12.18 7.84
CA PRO A 324 9.31 -12.44 8.99
C PRO A 324 10.59 -11.57 8.99
N THR A 325 10.99 -11.12 10.18
CA THR A 325 12.22 -10.36 10.43
C THR A 325 13.06 -11.01 11.52
N GLY A 326 14.28 -10.53 11.71
CA GLY A 326 15.20 -10.95 12.75
C GLY A 326 16.00 -12.20 12.38
N ILE A 327 16.69 -12.76 13.36
CA ILE A 327 17.66 -13.83 13.15
C ILE A 327 16.95 -15.14 12.82
N ASP A 328 17.32 -15.75 11.70
CA ASP A 328 16.80 -17.04 11.28
C ASP A 328 17.62 -18.23 11.83
N LYS A 329 17.26 -19.45 11.45
CA LYS A 329 17.91 -20.70 11.87
C LYS A 329 19.41 -20.78 11.51
N ASP A 330 19.84 -20.05 10.48
CA ASP A 330 21.21 -20.01 10.00
C ASP A 330 22.04 -18.90 10.70
N GLY A 331 21.45 -18.22 11.70
CA GLY A 331 22.05 -17.14 12.46
C GLY A 331 22.20 -15.84 11.66
N ARG A 332 21.49 -15.68 10.56
CA ARG A 332 21.49 -14.48 9.71
C ARG A 332 20.29 -13.62 9.99
N ASP A 333 20.53 -12.31 10.01
CA ASP A 333 19.45 -11.34 10.15
C ASP A 333 18.64 -11.22 8.85
N ARG A 334 17.34 -10.98 9.01
CA ARG A 334 16.39 -10.79 7.91
C ARG A 334 15.80 -9.40 7.97
N THR A 335 16.13 -8.59 6.98
CA THR A 335 15.36 -7.40 6.63
C THR A 335 14.41 -7.78 5.51
N ALA A 336 13.11 -7.91 5.82
CA ALA A 336 12.14 -8.37 4.85
C ALA A 336 11.90 -7.33 3.75
N VAL A 337 11.67 -7.83 2.54
CA VAL A 337 11.50 -7.02 1.33
C VAL A 337 10.23 -7.45 0.61
N CYS A 338 9.41 -6.49 0.19
CA CYS A 338 8.25 -6.77 -0.65
C CYS A 338 8.24 -5.92 -1.92
N CYS A 339 8.04 -6.60 -3.06
CA CYS A 339 7.84 -5.99 -4.36
C CYS A 339 6.34 -5.86 -4.63
N LEU A 340 5.82 -4.63 -4.69
CA LEU A 340 4.41 -4.34 -4.85
C LEU A 340 4.06 -3.91 -6.29
N SER A 341 2.85 -4.23 -6.71
CA SER A 341 2.17 -3.68 -7.89
C SER A 341 0.67 -4.00 -7.81
N SER A 342 -0.16 -3.40 -8.66
CA SER A 342 -1.60 -3.55 -8.52
C SER A 342 -2.33 -3.75 -9.84
N LEU A 343 -3.30 -4.68 -9.85
CA LEU A 343 -4.28 -4.87 -10.90
C LEU A 343 -5.39 -3.82 -10.77
N ASN A 344 -5.88 -3.29 -11.88
CA ASN A 344 -7.00 -2.36 -11.88
C ASN A 344 -8.32 -3.10 -12.04
N LEU A 345 -9.07 -3.23 -10.96
CA LEU A 345 -10.38 -3.91 -10.94
C LEU A 345 -11.46 -3.15 -11.71
N GLU A 346 -11.32 -1.83 -11.88
CA GLU A 346 -12.23 -1.07 -12.74
C GLU A 346 -12.25 -1.63 -14.17
N LYS A 347 -11.13 -2.23 -14.59
CA LYS A 347 -10.92 -2.88 -15.87
C LYS A 347 -11.06 -4.41 -15.82
N TYR A 348 -11.58 -4.97 -14.73
CA TYR A 348 -11.65 -6.41 -14.51
C TYR A 348 -12.30 -7.16 -15.66
N ASP A 349 -13.41 -6.67 -16.21
CA ASP A 349 -14.11 -7.31 -17.33
C ASP A 349 -13.31 -7.32 -18.64
N GLU A 350 -12.31 -6.42 -18.78
CA GLU A 350 -11.46 -6.34 -19.96
C GLU A 350 -10.31 -7.36 -19.91
N TRP A 351 -9.85 -7.75 -18.71
CA TRP A 351 -8.66 -8.59 -18.55
C TRP A 351 -8.90 -9.95 -17.84
N LYS A 352 -10.04 -10.16 -17.20
CA LYS A 352 -10.29 -11.37 -16.39
C LYS A 352 -10.19 -12.69 -17.17
N ASP A 353 -10.43 -12.65 -18.48
CA ASP A 353 -10.41 -13.82 -19.36
C ASP A 353 -9.07 -13.95 -20.13
N ASP A 354 -8.09 -13.07 -19.89
CA ASP A 354 -6.73 -13.18 -20.41
C ASP A 354 -5.93 -14.18 -19.56
N ALA A 355 -5.75 -15.38 -20.09
CA ALA A 355 -5.08 -16.48 -19.39
C ALA A 355 -3.60 -16.21 -19.05
N MET A 356 -2.95 -15.26 -19.73
CA MET A 356 -1.53 -14.96 -19.53
C MET A 356 -1.30 -13.82 -18.54
N MET A 357 -2.28 -12.92 -18.35
CA MET A 357 -2.05 -11.65 -17.66
C MET A 357 -1.47 -11.81 -16.25
N ILE A 358 -2.08 -12.62 -15.40
CA ILE A 358 -1.60 -12.77 -14.02
C ILE A 358 -0.25 -13.50 -13.99
N ASN A 359 -0.04 -14.50 -14.85
CA ASN A 359 1.24 -15.20 -14.96
C ASN A 359 2.35 -14.24 -15.41
N ASP A 360 2.11 -13.44 -16.46
CA ASP A 360 3.06 -12.43 -16.94
C ASP A 360 3.40 -11.39 -15.86
N VAL A 361 2.40 -10.92 -15.12
CA VAL A 361 2.61 -9.95 -14.03
C VAL A 361 3.43 -10.56 -12.89
N MET A 362 3.16 -11.81 -12.51
CA MET A 362 3.95 -12.50 -11.47
C MET A 362 5.41 -12.72 -11.93
N ARG A 363 5.61 -13.08 -13.19
CA ARG A 363 6.93 -13.18 -13.82
C ARG A 363 7.66 -11.83 -13.85
N PHE A 364 6.96 -10.76 -14.18
CA PHE A 364 7.48 -9.40 -14.11
C PHE A 364 7.94 -9.04 -12.69
N LEU A 365 7.14 -9.35 -11.65
CA LEU A 365 7.50 -9.10 -10.24
C LEU A 365 8.70 -9.94 -9.79
N ASP A 366 8.83 -11.19 -10.24
CA ASP A 366 10.00 -12.03 -9.99
C ASP A 366 11.28 -11.39 -10.57
N ASN A 367 11.19 -10.82 -11.76
CA ASN A 367 12.31 -10.12 -12.41
C ASN A 367 12.66 -8.80 -11.71
N VAL A 368 11.66 -8.04 -11.23
CA VAL A 368 11.88 -6.83 -10.41
C VAL A 368 12.64 -7.19 -9.13
N LEU A 369 12.24 -8.27 -8.47
CA LEU A 369 12.90 -8.72 -7.25
C LEU A 369 14.34 -9.22 -7.53
N THR A 370 14.56 -9.90 -8.65
CA THR A 370 15.91 -10.32 -9.10
C THR A 370 16.80 -9.11 -9.34
N ASP A 371 16.31 -8.09 -10.03
CA ASP A 371 17.04 -6.83 -10.24
C ASP A 371 17.44 -6.15 -8.91
N PHE A 372 16.55 -6.17 -7.90
CA PHE A 372 16.89 -5.69 -6.57
C PHE A 372 18.01 -6.52 -5.92
N ILE A 373 17.90 -7.85 -5.92
CA ILE A 373 18.88 -8.76 -5.31
C ILE A 373 20.27 -8.56 -5.93
N GLU A 374 20.33 -8.35 -7.25
CA GLU A 374 21.59 -8.17 -7.98
C GLU A 374 22.19 -6.77 -7.79
N ARG A 375 21.39 -5.71 -7.87
CA ARG A 375 21.86 -4.32 -7.91
C ARG A 375 21.95 -3.63 -6.54
N ALA A 376 21.24 -4.14 -5.52
CA ALA A 376 21.27 -3.50 -4.21
C ALA A 376 22.72 -3.50 -3.65
N PRO A 377 23.19 -2.36 -3.10
CA PRO A 377 24.54 -2.25 -2.56
C PRO A 377 24.70 -3.09 -1.28
N ASP A 378 25.97 -3.24 -0.83
CA ASP A 378 26.31 -4.10 0.32
C ASP A 378 25.66 -3.67 1.64
N GLN A 379 25.30 -2.39 1.77
CA GLN A 379 24.55 -1.88 2.93
C GLN A 379 23.15 -2.50 3.07
N PHE A 380 22.67 -3.22 2.05
CA PHE A 380 21.41 -3.94 2.01
C PHE A 380 21.62 -5.47 2.09
N ALA A 381 22.71 -5.93 2.69
CA ALA A 381 23.06 -7.36 2.70
C ALA A 381 21.94 -8.23 3.29
N ASP A 382 21.31 -7.81 4.40
CA ASP A 382 20.25 -8.55 5.06
C ASP A 382 18.93 -8.50 4.27
N ALA A 383 18.65 -7.36 3.61
CA ALA A 383 17.52 -7.23 2.68
C ALA A 383 17.70 -8.10 1.42
N LYS A 384 18.92 -8.13 0.85
CA LYS A 384 19.26 -9.02 -0.29
C LYS A 384 19.10 -10.48 0.10
N TYR A 385 19.61 -10.85 1.28
CA TYR A 385 19.50 -12.21 1.80
C TYR A 385 18.05 -12.62 1.97
N SER A 386 17.25 -11.81 2.67
CA SER A 386 15.83 -12.07 2.90
C SER A 386 15.07 -12.19 1.58
N ALA A 387 15.26 -11.24 0.66
CA ALA A 387 14.64 -11.26 -0.65
C ALA A 387 14.99 -12.51 -1.46
N ALA A 388 16.25 -12.96 -1.42
CA ALA A 388 16.69 -14.17 -2.12
C ALA A 388 16.09 -15.44 -1.49
N ARG A 389 15.97 -15.49 -0.15
CA ARG A 389 15.45 -16.65 0.58
C ARG A 389 13.95 -16.89 0.34
N GLU A 390 13.14 -15.87 0.46
CA GLU A 390 11.68 -16.00 0.46
C GLU A 390 11.00 -15.56 -0.84
N ARG A 391 11.66 -14.73 -1.66
CA ARG A 391 11.14 -14.15 -2.91
C ARG A 391 9.71 -13.62 -2.79
N SER A 392 9.36 -13.02 -1.66
CA SER A 392 8.00 -12.52 -1.41
C SER A 392 7.66 -11.33 -2.31
N VAL A 393 6.47 -11.38 -2.90
CA VAL A 393 5.87 -10.29 -3.68
C VAL A 393 4.49 -9.95 -3.14
N GLY A 394 3.97 -8.80 -3.51
CA GLY A 394 2.67 -8.33 -3.07
C GLY A 394 1.85 -7.80 -4.24
N LEU A 395 1.33 -8.70 -5.09
CA LEU A 395 0.36 -8.30 -6.10
C LEU A 395 -0.94 -7.89 -5.41
N GLY A 396 -1.31 -6.62 -5.55
CA GLY A 396 -2.53 -6.05 -5.01
C GLY A 396 -3.53 -5.66 -6.08
N VAL A 397 -4.50 -4.84 -5.67
CA VAL A 397 -5.55 -4.31 -6.54
C VAL A 397 -5.81 -2.84 -6.24
N MET A 398 -6.41 -2.15 -7.21
CA MET A 398 -7.08 -0.86 -7.06
C MET A 398 -8.42 -0.88 -7.79
N GLY A 399 -9.28 0.10 -7.57
CA GLY A 399 -10.50 0.27 -8.36
C GLY A 399 -11.66 -0.64 -7.94
N PHE A 400 -11.67 -1.23 -6.73
CA PHE A 400 -12.76 -2.09 -6.30
C PHE A 400 -14.09 -1.33 -6.21
N HIS A 401 -14.12 -0.16 -5.56
CA HIS A 401 -15.35 0.65 -5.48
C HIS A 401 -15.75 1.20 -6.86
N SER A 402 -14.78 1.63 -7.68
CA SER A 402 -15.02 2.04 -9.06
C SER A 402 -15.66 0.94 -9.90
N TYR A 403 -15.24 -0.33 -9.73
CA TYR A 403 -15.86 -1.49 -10.37
C TYR A 403 -17.33 -1.64 -9.96
N LEU A 404 -17.63 -1.52 -8.67
CA LEU A 404 -18.99 -1.60 -8.16
C LEU A 404 -19.86 -0.47 -8.72
N GLN A 405 -19.36 0.77 -8.73
CA GLN A 405 -20.07 1.93 -9.28
C GLN A 405 -20.32 1.79 -10.78
N LYS A 406 -19.33 1.31 -11.55
CA LYS A 406 -19.47 1.00 -12.98
C LYS A 406 -20.64 0.04 -13.26
N HIS A 407 -20.88 -0.91 -12.37
CA HIS A 407 -21.93 -1.91 -12.46
C HIS A 407 -23.22 -1.52 -11.71
N SER A 408 -23.33 -0.28 -11.24
CA SER A 408 -24.46 0.20 -10.43
C SER A 408 -24.76 -0.67 -9.20
N ILE A 409 -23.70 -1.13 -8.52
CA ILE A 409 -23.77 -1.98 -7.32
C ILE A 409 -23.41 -1.13 -6.10
N PRO A 410 -24.32 -0.93 -5.13
CA PRO A 410 -24.00 -0.31 -3.86
C PRO A 410 -22.95 -1.14 -3.11
N LEU A 411 -21.99 -0.47 -2.47
CA LEU A 411 -20.98 -1.16 -1.65
C LEU A 411 -21.64 -1.88 -0.47
N GLU A 412 -22.68 -1.29 0.10
CA GLU A 412 -23.51 -1.84 1.18
C GLU A 412 -24.57 -2.82 0.64
N SER A 413 -24.13 -3.85 -0.08
CA SER A 413 -25.06 -4.81 -0.69
C SER A 413 -24.54 -6.25 -0.67
N VAL A 414 -25.45 -7.21 -0.79
CA VAL A 414 -25.10 -8.63 -0.95
C VAL A 414 -24.31 -8.84 -2.25
N MET A 415 -24.63 -8.09 -3.31
CA MET A 415 -23.94 -8.22 -4.60
C MET A 415 -22.47 -7.77 -4.51
N SER A 416 -22.16 -6.76 -3.70
CA SER A 416 -20.77 -6.37 -3.46
C SER A 416 -19.98 -7.51 -2.79
N LYS A 417 -20.57 -8.25 -1.85
CA LYS A 417 -19.95 -9.44 -1.22
C LYS A 417 -19.72 -10.57 -2.24
N VAL A 418 -20.68 -10.79 -3.14
CA VAL A 418 -20.56 -11.81 -4.20
C VAL A 418 -19.38 -11.50 -5.11
N TRP A 419 -19.30 -10.26 -5.61
CA TRP A 419 -18.20 -9.84 -6.49
C TRP A 419 -16.86 -9.81 -5.75
N ASN A 420 -16.85 -9.35 -4.52
CA ASN A 420 -15.65 -9.38 -3.67
C ASN A 420 -15.05 -10.78 -3.61
N LYS A 421 -15.85 -11.80 -3.23
CA LYS A 421 -15.38 -13.19 -3.17
C LYS A 421 -14.95 -13.73 -4.54
N LYS A 422 -15.75 -13.48 -5.58
CA LYS A 422 -15.46 -13.96 -6.94
C LYS A 422 -14.14 -13.42 -7.47
N ILE A 423 -13.91 -12.11 -7.36
CA ILE A 423 -12.71 -11.44 -7.87
C ILE A 423 -11.47 -11.92 -7.11
N PHE A 424 -11.49 -11.90 -5.78
CA PHE A 424 -10.30 -12.26 -4.99
C PHE A 424 -9.97 -13.75 -5.05
N LYS A 425 -10.97 -14.62 -5.16
CA LYS A 425 -10.75 -16.04 -5.42
C LYS A 425 -10.11 -16.26 -6.81
N HIS A 426 -10.61 -15.59 -7.85
CA HIS A 426 -10.04 -15.66 -9.20
C HIS A 426 -8.56 -15.23 -9.20
N ILE A 427 -8.24 -14.10 -8.58
CA ILE A 427 -6.85 -13.63 -8.49
C ILE A 427 -5.99 -14.64 -7.73
N GLN A 428 -6.43 -15.15 -6.59
CA GLN A 428 -5.69 -16.13 -5.80
C GLN A 428 -5.36 -17.39 -6.61
N GLU A 429 -6.35 -17.99 -7.29
CA GLU A 429 -6.16 -19.21 -8.07
C GLU A 429 -5.09 -19.04 -9.16
N HIS A 430 -5.11 -17.90 -9.87
CA HIS A 430 -4.14 -17.62 -10.93
C HIS A 430 -2.74 -17.25 -10.38
N VAL A 431 -2.65 -16.54 -9.28
CA VAL A 431 -1.38 -16.23 -8.61
C VAL A 431 -0.74 -17.49 -8.02
N ASP A 432 -1.54 -18.39 -7.44
CA ASP A 432 -1.05 -19.67 -6.91
C ASP A 432 -0.53 -20.57 -8.04
N GLN A 433 -1.23 -20.60 -9.18
CA GLN A 433 -0.76 -21.34 -10.36
C GLN A 433 0.52 -20.73 -10.93
N ALA A 434 0.58 -19.40 -11.09
CA ALA A 434 1.77 -18.71 -11.59
C ALA A 434 3.01 -18.96 -10.71
N SER A 435 2.85 -19.04 -9.38
CA SER A 435 3.94 -19.35 -8.47
C SER A 435 4.50 -20.75 -8.71
N LYS A 436 3.64 -21.75 -8.96
CA LYS A 436 4.05 -23.12 -9.26
C LYS A 436 4.72 -23.23 -10.62
N ASP A 437 4.13 -22.62 -11.65
CA ASP A 437 4.69 -22.59 -13.00
C ASP A 437 6.11 -21.99 -13.01
N LEU A 438 6.31 -20.88 -12.29
CA LEU A 438 7.62 -20.24 -12.14
C LEU A 438 8.58 -21.08 -11.27
N ALA A 439 8.08 -21.81 -10.28
CA ALA A 439 8.89 -22.74 -9.51
C ALA A 439 9.36 -23.93 -10.37
N ASP A 440 8.51 -24.45 -11.24
CA ASP A 440 8.89 -25.52 -12.19
C ASP A 440 9.93 -25.02 -13.20
N GLU A 441 9.84 -23.79 -13.65
CA GLU A 441 10.74 -23.19 -14.64
C GLU A 441 12.09 -22.73 -14.05
N ARG A 442 12.05 -22.05 -12.87
CA ARG A 442 13.18 -21.32 -12.29
C ARG A 442 13.66 -21.86 -10.95
N GLY A 443 13.01 -22.90 -10.47
CA GLY A 443 13.17 -23.43 -9.13
C GLY A 443 12.33 -22.70 -8.07
N PRO A 444 11.90 -23.40 -7.02
CA PRO A 444 11.22 -22.80 -5.88
C PRO A 444 12.14 -21.83 -5.13
N CYS A 445 11.56 -20.90 -4.35
CA CYS A 445 12.38 -20.08 -3.46
C CYS A 445 13.05 -20.96 -2.39
N PRO A 446 14.28 -20.60 -1.92
CA PRO A 446 15.04 -21.43 -0.98
C PRO A 446 14.26 -21.80 0.29
N ASP A 447 13.48 -20.88 0.87
CA ASP A 447 12.68 -21.16 2.06
C ASP A 447 11.60 -22.20 1.81
N ALA A 448 10.99 -22.23 0.63
CA ALA A 448 10.02 -23.24 0.24
C ALA A 448 10.70 -24.58 -0.10
N ALA A 449 11.79 -24.55 -0.86
CA ALA A 449 12.54 -25.71 -1.31
C ALA A 449 13.07 -26.56 -0.15
N GLU A 450 13.58 -25.94 0.91
CA GLU A 450 14.11 -26.62 2.10
C GLU A 450 13.09 -27.54 2.81
N TYR A 451 11.81 -27.23 2.67
CA TYR A 451 10.71 -27.99 3.28
C TYR A 451 9.87 -28.75 2.24
N GLY A 452 10.35 -28.87 1.00
CA GLY A 452 9.70 -29.66 -0.04
C GLY A 452 8.47 -29.01 -0.69
N PHE A 453 8.34 -27.69 -0.60
CA PHE A 453 7.26 -26.96 -1.27
C PHE A 453 7.71 -26.44 -2.63
N ASN A 454 6.87 -26.62 -3.65
CA ASN A 454 7.10 -26.12 -5.01
C ASN A 454 6.43 -24.76 -5.20
N GLU A 455 7.01 -23.73 -4.57
CA GLU A 455 6.52 -22.35 -4.61
C GLU A 455 7.66 -21.39 -4.98
N ARG A 456 7.47 -20.60 -6.05
CA ARG A 456 8.44 -19.56 -6.42
C ARG A 456 8.49 -18.44 -5.41
N PHE A 457 7.35 -18.12 -4.79
CA PHE A 457 7.16 -17.04 -3.85
C PHE A 457 6.65 -17.57 -2.51
N SER A 458 7.24 -17.16 -1.40
CA SER A 458 6.68 -17.43 -0.08
C SER A 458 5.36 -16.70 0.13
N ASN A 459 5.29 -15.43 -0.24
CA ASN A 459 4.07 -14.62 -0.24
C ASN A 459 3.84 -14.02 -1.63
N LYS A 460 2.56 -13.85 -2.02
CA LYS A 460 2.17 -13.54 -3.40
C LYS A 460 1.33 -12.27 -3.52
N THR A 461 0.48 -11.98 -2.53
CA THR A 461 -0.52 -10.92 -2.60
C THR A 461 -0.53 -10.05 -1.34
N ALA A 462 -0.73 -8.73 -1.54
CA ALA A 462 -0.92 -7.73 -0.48
C ALA A 462 -1.72 -6.55 -1.06
N ILE A 463 -2.59 -5.94 -0.27
CA ILE A 463 -3.41 -4.81 -0.73
C ILE A 463 -2.84 -3.50 -0.19
N ALA A 464 -2.08 -2.81 -1.03
CA ALA A 464 -1.53 -1.49 -0.75
C ALA A 464 -2.58 -0.37 -0.94
N PRO A 465 -2.36 0.83 -0.39
CA PRO A 465 -3.29 1.96 -0.54
C PRO A 465 -3.43 2.48 -1.97
N THR A 466 -2.42 2.36 -2.81
CA THR A 466 -2.36 2.75 -4.25
C THR A 466 -2.72 4.21 -4.58
N ALA A 467 -2.59 5.15 -3.64
CA ALA A 467 -3.08 6.52 -3.80
C ALA A 467 -2.53 7.25 -5.06
N SER A 468 -1.23 7.10 -5.39
CA SER A 468 -0.64 7.74 -6.58
C SER A 468 -0.93 6.99 -7.87
N ILE A 469 -0.79 5.64 -7.87
CA ILE A 469 -0.97 4.86 -9.10
C ILE A 469 -2.44 4.76 -9.53
N SER A 470 -3.40 4.88 -8.60
CA SER A 470 -4.82 4.97 -8.94
C SER A 470 -5.17 6.25 -9.70
N ILE A 471 -4.49 7.37 -9.41
CA ILE A 471 -4.62 8.62 -10.18
C ILE A 471 -4.15 8.39 -11.62
N ILE A 472 -3.02 7.72 -11.82
CA ILE A 472 -2.49 7.37 -13.14
C ILE A 472 -3.48 6.45 -13.88
N CYS A 473 -4.10 5.52 -13.17
CA CYS A 473 -5.13 4.62 -13.70
C CYS A 473 -6.50 5.32 -13.93
N GLY A 474 -6.46 6.60 -14.23
CA GLY A 474 -7.63 7.38 -14.61
C GLY A 474 -8.50 7.81 -13.42
N GLY A 475 -7.99 7.81 -12.20
CA GLY A 475 -8.72 8.15 -10.98
C GLY A 475 -9.59 6.99 -10.49
N ALA A 476 -9.17 5.75 -10.70
CA ALA A 476 -9.78 4.58 -10.07
C ALA A 476 -9.76 4.73 -8.54
N SER A 477 -10.71 4.13 -7.84
CA SER A 477 -10.71 4.15 -6.37
C SER A 477 -9.43 3.49 -5.82
N PRO A 478 -8.80 4.05 -4.77
CA PRO A 478 -7.53 3.53 -4.27
C PRO A 478 -7.72 2.19 -3.56
N GLY A 479 -6.85 1.22 -3.85
CA GLY A 479 -6.90 -0.10 -3.24
C GLY A 479 -8.28 -0.75 -3.29
N VAL A 480 -8.78 -1.12 -2.14
CA VAL A 480 -10.14 -1.67 -1.93
C VAL A 480 -11.05 -0.68 -1.21
N GLU A 481 -10.63 0.58 -1.08
CA GLU A 481 -11.34 1.61 -0.35
C GLU A 481 -12.49 2.22 -1.16
N PRO A 482 -13.56 2.68 -0.49
CA PRO A 482 -14.53 3.54 -1.11
C PRO A 482 -13.93 4.93 -1.41
N VAL A 483 -14.47 5.60 -2.42
CA VAL A 483 -14.08 6.98 -2.71
C VAL A 483 -14.47 7.91 -1.54
N ALA A 484 -13.57 8.78 -1.15
CA ALA A 484 -13.81 9.71 -0.04
C ALA A 484 -14.79 10.84 -0.41
N ALA A 485 -14.87 11.22 -1.70
CA ALA A 485 -15.78 12.24 -2.23
C ALA A 485 -15.99 12.01 -3.73
N ASN A 486 -17.19 12.29 -4.26
CA ASN A 486 -17.48 12.21 -5.69
C ASN A 486 -17.00 13.43 -6.48
N SER A 487 -16.69 14.53 -5.81
CA SER A 487 -16.09 15.74 -6.37
C SER A 487 -15.16 16.39 -5.35
N TYR A 488 -13.95 16.72 -5.76
CA TYR A 488 -12.97 17.42 -4.91
C TYR A 488 -11.92 18.13 -5.76
N THR A 489 -11.27 19.13 -5.16
CA THR A 489 -10.12 19.80 -5.78
C THR A 489 -8.84 19.24 -5.21
N HIS A 490 -7.97 18.74 -6.07
CA HIS A 490 -6.63 18.27 -5.70
C HIS A 490 -5.59 19.30 -6.15
N LYS A 491 -4.74 19.72 -5.21
CA LYS A 491 -3.65 20.68 -5.47
C LYS A 491 -2.33 19.91 -5.64
N THR A 492 -1.64 20.15 -6.74
CA THR A 492 -0.28 19.64 -7.02
C THR A 492 0.68 20.78 -7.24
N LEU A 493 1.97 20.49 -7.37
CA LEU A 493 2.96 21.49 -7.78
C LEU A 493 2.65 22.10 -9.16
N SER A 494 2.03 21.32 -10.05
CA SER A 494 1.67 21.70 -11.42
C SER A 494 0.33 22.44 -11.52
N GLY A 495 -0.45 22.57 -10.43
CA GLY A 495 -1.74 23.26 -10.43
C GLY A 495 -2.84 22.59 -9.61
N SER A 496 -4.05 23.09 -9.74
CA SER A 496 -5.25 22.54 -9.10
C SER A 496 -6.09 21.79 -10.11
N PHE A 497 -6.53 20.59 -9.76
CA PHE A 497 -7.34 19.71 -10.60
C PHE A 497 -8.68 19.45 -9.93
N ASN A 498 -9.77 19.75 -10.64
CA ASN A 498 -11.11 19.37 -10.20
C ASN A 498 -11.36 17.91 -10.62
N VAL A 499 -11.37 17.01 -9.65
CA VAL A 499 -11.62 15.58 -9.88
C VAL A 499 -13.09 15.30 -9.68
N ARG A 500 -13.70 14.64 -10.65
CA ARG A 500 -15.11 14.21 -10.63
C ARG A 500 -15.20 12.71 -10.85
N ASN A 501 -16.06 12.04 -10.09
CA ASN A 501 -16.31 10.61 -10.27
C ASN A 501 -16.93 10.38 -11.66
N ARG A 502 -16.24 9.64 -12.52
CA ARG A 502 -16.64 9.45 -13.93
C ARG A 502 -17.98 8.73 -14.08
N TYR A 503 -18.29 7.77 -13.22
CA TYR A 503 -19.57 7.04 -13.27
C TYR A 503 -20.73 7.91 -12.82
N LEU A 504 -20.46 8.84 -11.91
CA LEU A 504 -21.44 9.87 -11.56
C LEU A 504 -21.63 10.88 -12.71
N VAL A 505 -20.56 11.25 -13.44
CA VAL A 505 -20.68 12.07 -14.66
C VAL A 505 -21.61 11.39 -15.64
N GLU A 506 -21.40 10.10 -15.96
CA GLU A 506 -22.26 9.33 -16.87
C GLU A 506 -23.72 9.27 -16.40
N LEU A 507 -23.94 9.11 -15.09
CA LEU A 507 -25.28 9.09 -14.51
C LEU A 507 -25.95 10.46 -14.63
N LEU A 508 -25.24 11.55 -14.30
CA LEU A 508 -25.77 12.91 -14.41
C LEU A 508 -26.06 13.30 -15.86
N GLU A 509 -25.28 12.81 -16.83
CA GLU A 509 -25.55 12.97 -18.26
C GLU A 509 -26.86 12.29 -18.66
N LYS A 510 -27.11 11.05 -18.20
CA LYS A 510 -28.38 10.33 -18.44
C LYS A 510 -29.60 11.08 -17.88
N HIS A 511 -29.43 11.75 -16.74
CA HIS A 511 -30.45 12.59 -16.13
C HIS A 511 -30.55 14.00 -16.76
N GLY A 512 -29.65 14.38 -17.69
CA GLY A 512 -29.57 15.74 -18.24
C GLY A 512 -29.18 16.79 -17.19
N LYS A 513 -28.45 16.38 -16.15
CA LYS A 513 -28.07 17.19 -14.98
C LYS A 513 -26.56 17.38 -14.82
N ASN A 514 -25.75 17.01 -15.82
CA ASN A 514 -24.30 17.21 -15.78
C ASN A 514 -23.96 18.69 -16.06
N ASN A 515 -24.04 19.54 -15.04
CA ASN A 515 -23.76 20.97 -15.12
C ASN A 515 -23.01 21.46 -13.85
N GLU A 516 -22.41 22.66 -13.94
CA GLU A 516 -21.59 23.21 -12.86
C GLU A 516 -22.34 23.47 -11.56
N ASP A 517 -23.63 23.82 -11.60
CA ASP A 517 -24.43 24.05 -10.40
C ASP A 517 -24.58 22.76 -9.58
N VAL A 518 -24.85 21.64 -10.25
CA VAL A 518 -24.94 20.33 -9.60
C VAL A 518 -23.59 19.92 -9.01
N TRP A 519 -22.49 20.10 -9.75
CA TRP A 519 -21.15 19.78 -9.24
C TRP A 519 -20.71 20.68 -8.09
N SER A 520 -21.06 21.96 -8.13
CA SER A 520 -20.82 22.89 -7.01
C SER A 520 -21.59 22.45 -5.76
N GLY A 521 -22.86 22.03 -5.92
CA GLY A 521 -23.66 21.47 -4.83
C GLY A 521 -23.03 20.22 -4.23
N ILE A 522 -22.60 19.25 -5.06
CA ILE A 522 -21.90 18.04 -4.62
C ILE A 522 -20.62 18.39 -3.84
N THR A 523 -19.82 19.33 -4.36
CA THR A 523 -18.55 19.73 -3.71
C THR A 523 -18.82 20.41 -2.37
N THR A 524 -19.82 21.30 -2.29
CA THR A 524 -20.24 21.97 -1.05
C THR A 524 -20.75 20.95 -0.03
N ASN A 525 -21.45 19.90 -0.48
CA ASN A 525 -21.89 18.78 0.36
C ASN A 525 -20.79 17.71 0.54
N GLN A 526 -19.52 18.12 0.57
CA GLN A 526 -18.36 17.24 0.84
C GLN A 526 -18.26 16.02 -0.11
N GLY A 527 -18.73 16.17 -1.34
CA GLY A 527 -18.72 15.11 -2.34
C GLY A 527 -19.90 14.13 -2.27
N SER A 528 -20.85 14.34 -1.37
CA SER A 528 -22.06 13.54 -1.24
C SER A 528 -23.10 13.89 -2.30
N VAL A 529 -23.90 12.90 -2.72
CA VAL A 529 -25.04 13.03 -3.63
C VAL A 529 -26.39 12.96 -2.89
N SER A 530 -26.38 12.92 -1.56
CA SER A 530 -27.58 12.72 -0.72
C SER A 530 -28.69 13.75 -1.00
N ASP A 531 -28.32 14.99 -1.30
CA ASP A 531 -29.22 16.13 -1.48
C ASP A 531 -29.75 16.27 -2.93
N LEU A 532 -29.39 15.34 -3.83
CA LEU A 532 -29.86 15.37 -5.22
C LEU A 532 -31.21 14.65 -5.34
N ASP A 533 -32.31 15.39 -5.25
CA ASP A 533 -33.68 14.86 -5.22
C ASP A 533 -34.09 14.12 -6.50
N PHE A 534 -33.43 14.37 -7.63
CA PHE A 534 -33.68 13.70 -8.90
C PHE A 534 -33.03 12.32 -9.01
N LEU A 535 -32.14 11.93 -8.09
CA LEU A 535 -31.58 10.60 -8.03
C LEU A 535 -32.46 9.67 -7.19
N THR A 536 -32.60 8.43 -7.64
CA THR A 536 -33.27 7.37 -6.86
C THR A 536 -32.43 6.97 -5.64
N ASP A 537 -33.05 6.36 -4.63
CA ASP A 537 -32.34 5.86 -3.44
C ASP A 537 -31.24 4.88 -3.83
N HIS A 538 -31.48 4.01 -4.81
CA HIS A 538 -30.46 3.08 -5.30
C HIS A 538 -29.25 3.80 -5.92
N GLU A 539 -29.47 4.83 -6.74
CA GLU A 539 -28.39 5.63 -7.33
C GLU A 539 -27.60 6.37 -6.24
N LYS A 540 -28.27 6.92 -5.23
CA LYS A 540 -27.61 7.52 -4.07
C LYS A 540 -26.76 6.50 -3.31
N ASP A 541 -27.28 5.29 -3.09
CA ASP A 541 -26.54 4.23 -2.40
C ASP A 541 -25.28 3.78 -3.17
N VAL A 542 -25.31 3.76 -4.52
CA VAL A 542 -24.16 3.45 -5.37
C VAL A 542 -23.03 4.48 -5.21
N PHE A 543 -23.38 5.75 -5.01
CA PHE A 543 -22.43 6.86 -4.95
C PHE A 543 -22.20 7.40 -3.53
N LYS A 544 -22.57 6.66 -2.48
CA LYS A 544 -22.17 6.97 -1.11
C LYS A 544 -20.67 7.13 -1.01
N THR A 545 -20.23 8.18 -0.33
CA THR A 545 -18.83 8.42 -0.01
C THR A 545 -18.37 7.54 1.16
N ALA A 546 -17.06 7.41 1.36
CA ALA A 546 -16.49 6.62 2.44
C ALA A 546 -17.02 7.01 3.84
N PHE A 547 -17.33 8.30 4.06
CA PHE A 547 -17.85 8.80 5.34
C PHE A 547 -19.36 8.59 5.52
N GLU A 548 -20.09 8.26 4.47
CA GLU A 548 -21.53 7.96 4.52
C GLU A 548 -21.80 6.47 4.70
N LEU A 549 -20.80 5.63 4.43
CA LEU A 549 -20.90 4.17 4.52
C LEU A 549 -20.83 3.69 5.98
N ASP A 550 -21.66 2.72 6.32
CA ASP A 550 -21.49 1.95 7.55
C ASP A 550 -20.18 1.15 7.49
N GLN A 551 -19.24 1.49 8.36
CA GLN A 551 -17.91 0.90 8.40
C GLN A 551 -17.92 -0.60 8.67
N LYS A 552 -19.02 -1.14 9.18
CA LYS A 552 -19.23 -2.57 9.29
C LYS A 552 -19.13 -3.27 7.94
N TRP A 553 -19.58 -2.66 6.85
CA TRP A 553 -19.43 -3.22 5.50
C TRP A 553 -17.98 -3.28 5.04
N ILE A 554 -17.16 -2.29 5.41
CA ILE A 554 -15.72 -2.32 5.14
C ILE A 554 -15.09 -3.52 5.85
N ILE A 555 -15.42 -3.77 7.12
CA ILE A 555 -14.94 -4.92 7.89
C ILE A 555 -15.44 -6.24 7.30
N GLU A 556 -16.72 -6.34 6.95
CA GLU A 556 -17.30 -7.53 6.33
C GLU A 556 -16.60 -7.90 5.01
N LEU A 557 -16.49 -6.95 4.09
CA LEU A 557 -15.83 -7.17 2.80
C LEU A 557 -14.35 -7.51 2.96
N SER A 558 -13.66 -6.87 3.92
CA SER A 558 -12.25 -7.14 4.21
C SER A 558 -12.06 -8.53 4.81
N GLY A 559 -12.95 -8.96 5.71
CA GLY A 559 -12.96 -10.31 6.26
C GLY A 559 -13.20 -11.37 5.19
N ASP A 560 -14.20 -11.15 4.31
CA ASP A 560 -14.53 -12.07 3.22
C ASP A 560 -13.37 -12.29 2.23
N ARG A 561 -12.50 -11.27 2.00
CA ARG A 561 -11.35 -11.41 1.08
C ARG A 561 -10.05 -11.84 1.76
N THR A 562 -9.92 -11.69 3.09
CA THR A 562 -8.69 -12.06 3.82
C THR A 562 -8.17 -13.46 3.52
N PRO A 563 -9.00 -14.51 3.39
CA PRO A 563 -8.53 -15.86 3.04
C PRO A 563 -7.87 -15.97 1.66
N HIS A 564 -8.11 -15.00 0.78
CA HIS A 564 -7.58 -14.95 -0.58
C HIS A 564 -6.33 -14.06 -0.70
N ILE A 565 -5.81 -13.51 0.40
CA ILE A 565 -4.66 -12.61 0.42
C ILE A 565 -3.60 -13.17 1.35
N SER A 566 -2.42 -13.51 0.81
CA SER A 566 -1.35 -14.14 1.57
C SER A 566 -0.80 -13.26 2.68
N GLN A 567 -0.60 -11.98 2.42
CA GLN A 567 -0.18 -10.98 3.41
C GLN A 567 -1.41 -10.24 3.99
N ALA A 568 -1.37 -8.92 4.15
CA ALA A 568 -2.45 -8.13 4.76
C ALA A 568 -3.05 -7.10 3.78
N GLN A 569 -3.90 -6.24 4.30
CA GLN A 569 -4.62 -5.21 3.57
C GLN A 569 -4.50 -3.88 4.33
N SER A 570 -4.18 -2.80 3.63
CA SER A 570 -4.22 -1.44 4.19
C SER A 570 -5.68 -0.96 4.27
N ILE A 571 -6.34 -1.23 5.38
CA ILE A 571 -7.76 -0.90 5.59
C ILE A 571 -7.89 0.38 6.38
N ASN A 572 -8.38 1.43 5.74
CA ASN A 572 -8.80 2.67 6.39
C ASN A 572 -10.23 2.55 6.94
N LEU A 573 -10.45 3.16 8.10
CA LEU A 573 -11.79 3.37 8.67
C LEU A 573 -12.14 4.85 8.57
N PHE A 574 -13.37 5.16 8.15
CA PHE A 574 -13.84 6.53 7.96
C PHE A 574 -14.97 6.80 8.96
N LEU A 575 -14.67 7.59 9.97
CA LEU A 575 -15.56 7.79 11.10
C LEU A 575 -16.00 9.25 11.22
N ALA A 576 -17.24 9.45 11.67
CA ALA A 576 -17.72 10.76 12.07
C ALA A 576 -16.92 11.27 13.29
N ALA A 577 -16.79 12.59 13.43
CA ALA A 577 -16.04 13.21 14.53
C ALA A 577 -16.60 12.88 15.91
N ASP A 578 -17.91 12.64 15.98
CA ASP A 578 -18.70 12.39 17.17
C ASP A 578 -19.07 10.91 17.36
N VAL A 579 -18.39 9.99 16.65
CA VAL A 579 -18.68 8.56 16.78
C VAL A 579 -18.61 8.11 18.23
N HIS A 580 -19.63 7.39 18.67
CA HIS A 580 -19.72 6.94 20.06
C HIS A 580 -18.66 5.85 20.35
N LYS A 581 -18.00 5.92 21.51
CA LYS A 581 -16.93 4.98 21.90
C LYS A 581 -17.34 3.50 21.81
N LYS A 582 -18.61 3.18 22.03
CA LYS A 582 -19.15 1.82 21.90
C LYS A 582 -19.14 1.34 20.44
N GLU A 583 -19.46 2.21 19.52
CA GLU A 583 -19.42 1.89 18.08
C GLU A 583 -17.98 1.75 17.59
N LEU A 584 -17.10 2.67 17.99
CA LEU A 584 -15.67 2.58 17.72
C LEU A 584 -15.08 1.26 18.21
N HIS A 585 -15.39 0.87 19.45
CA HIS A 585 -15.01 -0.44 20.00
C HIS A 585 -15.55 -1.57 19.14
N LYS A 586 -16.84 -1.55 18.79
CA LYS A 586 -17.49 -2.63 18.05
C LYS A 586 -16.84 -2.84 16.68
N ILE A 587 -16.58 -1.78 15.90
CA ILE A 587 -15.95 -1.86 14.59
C ILE A 587 -14.58 -2.54 14.69
N HIS A 588 -13.73 -2.12 15.63
CA HIS A 588 -12.39 -2.69 15.81
C HIS A 588 -12.43 -4.13 16.36
N PHE A 589 -13.38 -4.42 17.24
CA PHE A 589 -13.57 -5.75 17.80
C PHE A 589 -14.10 -6.74 16.75
N ASP A 590 -15.05 -6.30 15.91
CA ASP A 590 -15.57 -7.08 14.79
C ASP A 590 -14.46 -7.37 13.76
N ALA A 591 -13.52 -6.43 13.54
CA ALA A 591 -12.37 -6.67 12.68
C ALA A 591 -11.51 -7.86 13.16
N TRP A 592 -11.23 -7.93 14.47
CA TRP A 592 -10.56 -9.08 15.06
C TRP A 592 -11.36 -10.37 14.90
N LYS A 593 -12.66 -10.35 15.26
CA LYS A 593 -13.55 -11.54 15.14
C LYS A 593 -13.69 -12.04 13.71
N LYS A 594 -13.65 -11.16 12.71
CA LYS A 594 -13.69 -11.48 11.28
C LYS A 594 -12.35 -11.96 10.73
N GLY A 595 -11.30 -11.99 11.53
CA GLY A 595 -9.99 -12.49 11.15
C GLY A 595 -9.20 -11.56 10.23
N LEU A 596 -9.42 -10.24 10.31
CA LEU A 596 -8.55 -9.27 9.65
C LEU A 596 -7.16 -9.34 10.25
N LYS A 597 -6.14 -9.11 9.42
CA LYS A 597 -4.74 -9.10 9.84
C LYS A 597 -4.30 -7.72 10.32
N SER A 598 -4.84 -6.64 9.73
CA SER A 598 -4.44 -5.26 10.01
C SER A 598 -5.58 -4.26 9.86
N LEU A 599 -5.46 -3.14 10.56
CA LEU A 599 -6.20 -1.90 10.33
C LEU A 599 -5.20 -0.74 10.22
N TYR A 600 -5.30 0.01 9.13
CA TYR A 600 -4.42 1.14 8.82
C TYR A 600 -4.89 2.42 9.52
N TYR A 601 -5.12 3.52 8.82
CA TYR A 601 -5.58 4.75 9.45
C TYR A 601 -7.03 4.67 9.96
N CYS A 602 -7.27 5.41 11.04
CA CYS A 602 -8.61 5.80 11.46
C CYS A 602 -8.83 7.26 11.02
N ARG A 603 -9.49 7.45 9.87
CA ARG A 603 -9.78 8.78 9.32
C ARG A 603 -11.05 9.32 9.98
N SER A 604 -10.92 10.38 10.77
CA SER A 604 -12.06 11.04 11.40
C SER A 604 -12.22 12.47 10.90
N LYS A 605 -13.47 12.93 10.77
CA LYS A 605 -13.79 14.35 10.65
C LYS A 605 -13.72 14.94 12.04
N SER A 606 -12.52 15.34 12.54
CA SER A 606 -12.42 15.94 13.86
C SER A 606 -13.17 17.28 13.91
N ILE A 607 -13.75 17.60 15.07
CA ILE A 607 -14.44 18.88 15.32
C ILE A 607 -13.54 20.08 14.95
N GLN A 608 -12.24 20.01 15.26
CA GLN A 608 -11.26 21.03 14.90
C GLN A 608 -11.08 21.22 13.39
N ARG A 609 -11.30 20.16 12.57
CA ARG A 609 -11.25 20.28 11.10
C ARG A 609 -12.58 20.77 10.51
N ALA A 610 -13.71 20.44 11.13
CA ALA A 610 -15.03 20.91 10.70
C ALA A 610 -15.20 22.42 10.92
N GLU A 611 -14.66 22.98 12.01
CA GLU A 611 -14.66 24.42 12.27
C GLU A 611 -13.81 25.20 11.25
N ASN A 612 -12.70 24.63 10.78
CA ASN A 612 -11.83 25.29 9.79
C ASN A 612 -12.43 25.37 8.37
N VAL A 613 -13.44 24.57 8.06
CA VAL A 613 -14.09 24.56 6.73
C VAL A 613 -15.28 25.54 6.67
N ASN A 614 -15.91 25.86 7.80
CA ASN A 614 -17.12 26.69 7.85
C ASN A 614 -16.89 28.14 8.30
N ASP A 615 -15.66 28.55 8.66
CA ASP A 615 -15.39 29.88 9.20
C ASP A 615 -14.72 30.83 8.18
N GLU A 616 -15.44 31.16 7.10
CA GLU A 616 -15.16 32.42 6.37
C GLU A 616 -15.36 33.68 7.24
N LYS A 617 -15.97 33.54 8.42
CA LYS A 617 -16.20 34.66 9.36
C LYS A 617 -15.12 34.85 10.43
N SER A 618 -14.29 33.84 10.72
CA SER A 618 -13.20 33.98 11.71
C SER A 618 -11.91 34.56 11.12
N THR A 619 -11.73 34.54 9.81
CA THR A 619 -10.57 35.12 9.13
C THR A 619 -10.48 36.67 9.29
N ASP A 620 -11.59 37.34 9.45
CA ASP A 620 -11.61 38.80 9.62
C ASP A 620 -11.20 39.27 11.04
N ILE A 621 -11.31 38.41 12.05
CA ILE A 621 -10.92 38.75 13.43
C ILE A 621 -9.42 38.52 13.64
N LEU A 622 -8.84 37.49 13.05
CA LEU A 622 -7.41 37.17 13.15
C LEU A 622 -6.53 38.06 12.25
N ALA A 623 -7.04 38.49 11.11
CA ALA A 623 -6.32 39.41 10.20
C ALA A 623 -6.02 40.79 10.82
N ASN A 624 -6.78 41.21 11.84
CA ASN A 624 -6.56 42.47 12.55
C ASN A 624 -5.57 42.36 13.72
N VAL A 625 -5.17 41.18 14.17
CA VAL A 625 -4.25 40.96 15.29
C VAL A 625 -2.79 40.76 14.81
N TYR A 626 -2.58 40.27 13.59
CA TYR A 626 -1.23 40.00 13.09
C TYR A 626 -0.96 40.71 11.75
N LYS A 627 -0.53 41.96 11.83
CA LYS A 627 0.13 42.68 10.71
C LYS A 627 1.60 42.22 10.54
N GLN A 628 1.87 40.93 10.49
CA GLN A 628 3.12 40.39 9.97
C GLN A 628 2.76 39.38 8.85
N LYS A 629 3.47 39.49 7.72
CA LYS A 629 3.24 38.68 6.51
C LYS A 629 3.07 37.22 6.89
N PRO A 630 1.94 36.57 6.53
CA PRO A 630 1.81 35.13 6.73
C PRO A 630 2.74 34.42 5.74
N THR A 631 3.73 33.71 6.23
CA THR A 631 4.18 32.52 5.53
C THR A 631 2.96 31.62 5.46
N ALA A 632 2.55 31.26 4.25
CA ALA A 632 1.38 30.46 4.00
C ALA A 632 1.33 29.26 4.96
N ALA A 633 0.32 29.24 5.83
CA ALA A 633 -0.03 28.04 6.57
C ALA A 633 -0.43 26.98 5.53
N LYS A 634 0.34 25.91 5.43
CA LYS A 634 -0.01 24.77 4.61
C LYS A 634 -1.31 24.20 5.18
N ASP A 635 -2.35 24.14 4.35
CA ASP A 635 -3.48 23.25 4.59
C ASP A 635 -2.92 21.88 4.99
N PRO A 636 -3.52 21.16 5.96
CA PRO A 636 -3.12 19.81 6.26
C PRO A 636 -3.45 18.96 5.02
N GLU A 637 -2.45 18.82 4.15
CA GLU A 637 -2.45 17.84 3.08
C GLU A 637 -2.65 16.49 3.76
N TYR A 638 -3.57 15.70 3.24
CA TYR A 638 -3.61 14.27 3.51
C TYR A 638 -2.22 13.74 3.19
N GLU A 639 -1.42 13.43 4.20
CA GLU A 639 -0.13 12.78 4.01
C GLU A 639 -0.40 11.35 3.51
N GLU A 640 -0.54 11.24 2.21
CA GLU A 640 -0.53 9.96 1.54
C GLU A 640 0.87 9.37 1.70
N CYS A 641 0.93 8.13 2.15
CA CYS A 641 2.19 7.41 2.20
C CYS A 641 2.73 7.17 0.79
N LEU A 642 3.59 8.05 0.33
CA LEU A 642 4.27 7.96 -0.97
C LEU A 642 5.32 6.82 -1.01
N SER A 643 5.61 6.17 0.11
CA SER A 643 6.66 5.15 0.21
C SER A 643 6.21 3.75 -0.15
N CYS A 644 4.92 3.44 -0.02
CA CYS A 644 4.36 2.10 -0.27
C CYS A 644 3.51 2.00 -1.55
N GLN A 645 3.66 2.94 -2.46
CA GLN A 645 2.88 2.95 -3.71
C GLN A 645 3.72 2.68 -4.93
#